data_e507db6a2939a1b762f9755c4f1bf686
#
_entry.id   e507db6a2939a1b762f9755c4f1bf686
#
_cell.length_a   1.000
_cell.length_b   1.000
_cell.length_c   1.000
_cell.angle_alpha   90.00
_cell.angle_beta   90.00
_cell.angle_gamma   90.00
#
_symmetry.space_group_name_H-M   'P 1'
#
loop_
_entity.id
_entity.type
_entity.pdbx_description
1 polymer ?
#
loop_
_entity_poly.entity_id
_entity_poly.type
_entity_poly.pdbx_seq_one_letter_code
_entity_poly.pdbx_strand_id
1 'polypeptide(L)'
;MLKPMTELEIESIARDAVSEAVDFVESEIAEDRIKAQRYFDGEVDIGEEEGRSKVVATKVRDTVRAIKPSLMRVFLSTDKPVEYVPRGPEDVSLAEQATEYMHYVFNEHNGYRVLNDCFHDAMVKKVGIAKVYWDTYEEQEVYDFQNVSEMEISIILQDDNIEIIEQEMVVEAQLDPMSGLEVEPASYNLKVAKTREEGKLCIESVPPEEFFVDRNARSLEEAYCVAHRTDMRIGELIEMGFDYEEVKDLSGLQHSDTFSEVEEFERRGYEEDYQEEDIKDPSMRLVAVTEVYMDIDVNGTGIPQPHRVLMGGNRYKLLSYEPCGHIPFAVFEVDPEPHTFYGRSVADLIINDQDASTAMLRGVLDNVALTNSPRLEVLDSAVNIQDLLNNEIGGIIRVKQTGAVVPQAVPFVAGQTLSALQYMDQEIEGKTGVTKASTGLSPDALQSTTAAAVNATVQAQAGQIEVMARNLAEGGMRQMFKLMLKVMVENVEEEQMMRLSGQNYQPIDPRSWNTGMDVTVNVGLGTGREEQKLAALSSAFQIQTQIIQNFGLSNGMVSLTQIRNTLSDMLALNGIRNANRYFMPMDQQMEQMIAMQAQQAQQQPPQDAQAQAYLQAEAMKTQAKTQTDMAKIQAQAQKDQFKLQLDATRAAADDDLARDKMDQDLLVSAAEIIGKYGTSVDVERIKQMQNAPR
;
A
#
# COMPACT_ATOMS: atom_id res chain seq x y z
N MET A 1 7.22 35.42 35.36
CA MET A 1 7.75 34.15 34.91
C MET A 1 7.25 33.12 35.90
N LEU A 2 6.63 32.07 35.41
CA LEU A 2 6.28 30.88 36.19
C LEU A 2 7.57 30.21 36.65
N LYS A 3 7.54 29.33 37.61
CA LYS A 3 8.74 28.56 37.98
C LYS A 3 8.94 27.46 36.96
N PRO A 4 10.20 27.08 36.64
CA PRO A 4 10.46 25.85 35.88
C PRO A 4 9.79 24.66 36.58
N MET A 5 9.24 23.75 35.79
CA MET A 5 8.60 22.54 36.33
C MET A 5 9.65 21.58 36.88
N THR A 6 9.27 20.84 37.89
CA THR A 6 10.06 19.73 38.39
C THR A 6 9.71 18.44 37.62
N GLU A 7 10.61 17.46 37.61
CA GLU A 7 10.37 16.16 36.95
C GLU A 7 9.09 15.48 37.47
N LEU A 8 8.78 15.57 38.76
CA LEU A 8 7.53 15.06 39.32
C LEU A 8 6.27 15.77 38.79
N GLU A 9 6.36 17.07 38.51
CA GLU A 9 5.25 17.81 37.91
C GLU A 9 5.07 17.42 36.44
N ILE A 10 6.17 17.26 35.71
CA ILE A 10 6.16 16.77 34.31
C ILE A 10 5.56 15.37 34.25
N GLU A 11 6.03 14.46 35.12
CA GLU A 11 5.50 13.09 35.21
C GLU A 11 4.00 13.08 35.50
N SER A 12 3.53 13.89 36.45
CA SER A 12 2.10 13.95 36.76
C SER A 12 1.27 14.46 35.59
N ILE A 13 1.71 15.53 34.93
CA ILE A 13 0.98 16.12 33.78
C ILE A 13 0.95 15.13 32.61
N ALA A 14 2.07 14.52 32.28
CA ALA A 14 2.17 13.56 31.19
C ALA A 14 1.32 12.30 31.48
N ARG A 15 1.36 11.79 32.71
CA ARG A 15 0.55 10.65 33.15
C ARG A 15 -0.95 10.95 33.00
N ASP A 16 -1.40 12.11 33.47
CA ASP A 16 -2.80 12.50 33.42
C ASP A 16 -3.26 12.64 31.95
N ALA A 17 -2.43 13.25 31.09
CA ALA A 17 -2.73 13.41 29.67
C ALA A 17 -2.79 12.06 28.94
N VAL A 18 -1.86 11.16 29.19
CA VAL A 18 -1.86 9.82 28.61
C VAL A 18 -3.06 9.02 29.10
N SER A 19 -3.37 9.05 30.41
CA SER A 19 -4.52 8.34 30.95
C SER A 19 -5.82 8.82 30.33
N GLU A 20 -5.99 10.13 30.11
CA GLU A 20 -7.17 10.69 29.45
C GLU A 20 -7.27 10.26 27.97
N ALA A 21 -6.14 10.21 27.25
CA ALA A 21 -6.09 9.76 25.87
C ALA A 21 -6.41 8.26 25.75
N VAL A 22 -5.84 7.43 26.62
CA VAL A 22 -6.11 5.99 26.70
C VAL A 22 -7.58 5.73 27.02
N ASP A 23 -8.11 6.35 28.07
CA ASP A 23 -9.50 6.20 28.50
C ASP A 23 -10.48 6.59 27.38
N PHE A 24 -10.17 7.64 26.62
CA PHE A 24 -10.98 8.05 25.47
C PHE A 24 -10.98 6.99 24.36
N VAL A 25 -9.81 6.54 23.95
CA VAL A 25 -9.70 5.56 22.86
C VAL A 25 -10.31 4.22 23.25
N GLU A 26 -10.07 3.75 24.48
CA GLU A 26 -10.63 2.49 24.96
C GLU A 26 -12.16 2.55 25.12
N SER A 27 -12.74 3.67 25.59
CA SER A 27 -14.17 3.77 25.82
C SER A 27 -15.01 4.05 24.61
N GLU A 28 -14.49 4.79 23.62
CA GLU A 28 -15.30 5.31 22.51
C GLU A 28 -14.92 4.71 21.14
N ILE A 29 -13.67 4.28 20.98
CA ILE A 29 -13.13 3.90 19.66
C ILE A 29 -12.85 2.39 19.55
N ALA A 30 -12.29 1.79 20.61
CA ALA A 30 -11.82 0.40 20.58
C ALA A 30 -12.95 -0.60 20.30
N GLU A 31 -14.15 -0.40 20.88
CA GLU A 31 -15.30 -1.27 20.66
C GLU A 31 -15.71 -1.34 19.18
N ASP A 32 -15.72 -0.19 18.51
CA ASP A 32 -16.02 -0.11 17.08
C ASP A 32 -14.95 -0.82 16.24
N ARG A 33 -13.64 -0.68 16.60
CA ARG A 33 -12.53 -1.32 15.90
C ARG A 33 -12.54 -2.84 16.06
N ILE A 34 -12.80 -3.33 17.28
CA ILE A 34 -12.97 -4.76 17.57
C ILE A 34 -14.12 -5.33 16.76
N LYS A 35 -15.26 -4.64 16.76
CA LYS A 35 -16.43 -5.03 15.97
C LYS A 35 -16.10 -5.09 14.48
N ALA A 36 -15.44 -4.08 13.94
CA ALA A 36 -15.05 -4.04 12.53
C ALA A 36 -14.11 -5.20 12.15
N GLN A 37 -13.14 -5.53 13.03
CA GLN A 37 -12.24 -6.67 12.84
C GLN A 37 -13.01 -8.00 12.82
N ARG A 38 -13.90 -8.25 13.79
CA ARG A 38 -14.73 -9.46 13.84
C ARG A 38 -15.58 -9.61 12.56
N TYR A 39 -16.19 -8.53 12.12
CA TYR A 39 -16.99 -8.55 10.88
C TYR A 39 -16.11 -8.79 9.64
N PHE A 40 -14.90 -8.28 9.62
CA PHE A 40 -13.92 -8.59 8.58
C PHE A 40 -13.53 -10.09 8.62
N ASP A 41 -13.40 -10.69 9.81
CA ASP A 41 -13.07 -12.10 9.98
C ASP A 41 -14.27 -13.04 9.79
N GLY A 42 -15.46 -12.48 9.62
CA GLY A 42 -16.69 -13.21 9.34
C GLY A 42 -17.41 -13.65 10.62
N GLU A 43 -17.16 -12.99 11.72
CA GLU A 43 -17.95 -13.08 12.92
C GLU A 43 -19.02 -12.00 12.90
N VAL A 44 -20.21 -12.30 13.38
CA VAL A 44 -21.35 -11.36 13.41
C VAL A 44 -22.05 -11.47 14.74
N ASP A 45 -22.60 -10.33 15.19
CA ASP A 45 -23.34 -10.26 16.46
C ASP A 45 -24.73 -10.92 16.40
N ILE A 46 -25.14 -11.42 15.23
CA ILE A 46 -26.42 -12.09 15.08
C ILE A 46 -26.38 -13.44 15.80
N GLY A 47 -27.20 -13.59 16.82
CA GLY A 47 -27.29 -14.80 17.64
C GLY A 47 -27.38 -16.08 16.84
N GLU A 48 -26.69 -17.10 17.29
CA GLU A 48 -26.72 -18.45 16.74
C GLU A 48 -27.79 -19.28 17.45
N GLU A 49 -28.71 -19.85 16.67
CA GLU A 49 -29.68 -20.81 17.19
C GLU A 49 -29.25 -22.22 16.83
N GLU A 50 -29.29 -23.14 17.79
CA GLU A 50 -29.00 -24.55 17.56
C GLU A 50 -29.95 -25.17 16.55
N GLY A 51 -29.43 -25.88 15.55
CA GLY A 51 -30.24 -26.51 14.50
C GLY A 51 -30.62 -25.58 13.34
N ARG A 52 -30.09 -24.35 13.30
CA ARG A 52 -30.21 -23.40 12.19
C ARG A 52 -28.88 -23.14 11.48
N SER A 53 -28.96 -22.54 10.31
CA SER A 53 -27.77 -22.16 9.54
C SER A 53 -26.95 -21.11 10.29
N LYS A 54 -25.62 -21.33 10.34
CA LYS A 54 -24.63 -20.45 10.94
C LYS A 54 -23.78 -19.71 9.91
N VAL A 55 -24.12 -19.79 8.64
CA VAL A 55 -23.36 -19.17 7.54
C VAL A 55 -23.37 -17.66 7.70
N VAL A 56 -22.21 -17.03 7.42
CA VAL A 56 -22.01 -15.58 7.45
C VAL A 56 -21.72 -15.06 6.05
N ALA A 57 -22.31 -13.96 5.67
CA ALA A 57 -22.03 -13.24 4.44
C ALA A 57 -20.86 -12.27 4.69
N THR A 58 -19.64 -12.57 4.23
CA THR A 58 -18.40 -11.81 4.50
C THR A 58 -18.28 -10.55 3.64
N LYS A 59 -19.28 -9.63 3.71
CA LYS A 59 -19.33 -8.46 2.83
C LYS A 59 -18.21 -7.45 3.09
N VAL A 60 -17.87 -7.22 4.35
CA VAL A 60 -16.79 -6.32 4.76
C VAL A 60 -15.44 -6.81 4.17
N ARG A 61 -15.13 -8.09 4.38
CA ARG A 61 -13.90 -8.71 3.85
C ARG A 61 -13.82 -8.60 2.33
N ASP A 62 -14.89 -8.95 1.64
CA ASP A 62 -14.92 -9.00 0.19
C ASP A 62 -14.73 -7.59 -0.40
N THR A 63 -15.33 -6.58 0.22
CA THR A 63 -15.22 -5.18 -0.22
C THR A 63 -13.83 -4.63 0.04
N VAL A 64 -13.27 -4.80 1.25
CA VAL A 64 -11.91 -4.33 1.57
C VAL A 64 -10.89 -4.98 0.64
N ARG A 65 -11.01 -6.29 0.38
CA ARG A 65 -10.14 -7.02 -0.56
C ARG A 65 -10.28 -6.56 -2.02
N ALA A 66 -11.41 -6.01 -2.39
CA ALA A 66 -11.62 -5.47 -3.74
C ALA A 66 -11.09 -4.03 -3.88
N ILE A 67 -11.22 -3.19 -2.84
CA ILE A 67 -10.73 -1.80 -2.85
C ILE A 67 -9.21 -1.75 -2.76
N LYS A 68 -8.60 -2.51 -1.84
CA LYS A 68 -7.17 -2.45 -1.49
C LYS A 68 -6.24 -2.54 -2.70
N PRO A 69 -6.38 -3.52 -3.63
CA PRO A 69 -5.53 -3.58 -4.82
C PRO A 69 -5.66 -2.36 -5.74
N SER A 70 -6.86 -1.77 -5.80
CA SER A 70 -7.10 -0.57 -6.59
C SER A 70 -6.39 0.65 -6.01
N LEU A 71 -6.46 0.83 -4.69
CA LEU A 71 -5.71 1.87 -3.96
C LEU A 71 -4.20 1.67 -4.12
N MET A 72 -3.69 0.46 -3.88
CA MET A 72 -2.26 0.17 -4.02
C MET A 72 -1.76 0.45 -5.44
N ARG A 73 -2.56 0.13 -6.46
CA ARG A 73 -2.22 0.44 -7.85
C ARG A 73 -2.13 1.94 -8.10
N VAL A 74 -3.04 2.73 -7.54
CA VAL A 74 -3.04 4.20 -7.69
C VAL A 74 -1.71 4.80 -7.24
N PHE A 75 -1.17 4.36 -6.11
CA PHE A 75 0.06 4.92 -5.54
C PHE A 75 1.35 4.31 -6.09
N LEU A 76 1.32 3.04 -6.47
CA LEU A 76 2.52 2.28 -6.83
C LEU A 76 2.63 1.97 -8.34
N SER A 77 1.72 2.49 -9.17
CA SER A 77 1.81 2.36 -10.62
C SER A 77 2.85 3.31 -11.24
N THR A 78 3.21 4.38 -10.56
CA THR A 78 4.22 5.35 -11.00
C THR A 78 5.54 5.11 -10.30
N ASP A 79 6.66 5.31 -11.00
CA ASP A 79 7.99 5.18 -10.40
C ASP A 79 8.26 6.25 -9.32
N LYS A 80 7.55 7.38 -9.40
CA LYS A 80 7.62 8.50 -8.43
C LYS A 80 6.21 8.86 -7.96
N PRO A 81 5.66 8.13 -6.99
CA PRO A 81 4.32 8.43 -6.44
C PRO A 81 4.28 9.77 -5.71
N VAL A 82 5.40 10.26 -5.21
CA VAL A 82 5.52 11.52 -4.49
C VAL A 82 6.65 12.34 -5.08
N GLU A 83 6.44 13.66 -5.24
CA GLU A 83 7.44 14.60 -5.73
C GLU A 83 7.55 15.78 -4.78
N TYR A 84 8.80 16.17 -4.46
CA TYR A 84 9.07 17.41 -3.73
C TYR A 84 9.07 18.57 -4.69
N VAL A 85 8.33 19.61 -4.34
CA VAL A 85 8.17 20.81 -5.14
C VAL A 85 9.05 21.93 -4.57
N PRO A 86 9.97 22.50 -5.36
CA PRO A 86 10.86 23.55 -4.88
C PRO A 86 10.06 24.85 -4.55
N ARG A 87 10.43 25.52 -3.47
CA ARG A 87 9.87 26.84 -3.14
C ARG A 87 10.63 27.99 -3.76
N GLY A 88 11.93 27.81 -3.99
CA GLY A 88 12.81 28.79 -4.61
C GLY A 88 13.47 28.27 -5.88
N PRO A 89 13.99 29.12 -6.75
CA PRO A 89 14.71 28.70 -7.96
C PRO A 89 16.01 27.95 -7.64
N GLU A 90 16.60 28.14 -6.47
CA GLU A 90 17.78 27.44 -5.94
C GLU A 90 17.47 25.99 -5.55
N ASP A 91 16.22 25.72 -5.18
CA ASP A 91 15.81 24.38 -4.69
C ASP A 91 15.48 23.39 -5.82
N VAL A 92 15.43 23.83 -7.09
CA VAL A 92 14.93 22.97 -8.20
C VAL A 92 15.74 21.69 -8.38
N SER A 93 17.08 21.78 -8.36
CA SER A 93 17.95 20.61 -8.48
C SER A 93 17.96 19.76 -7.22
N LEU A 94 17.82 20.40 -6.05
CA LEU A 94 17.79 19.73 -4.75
C LEU A 94 16.48 18.98 -4.54
N ALA A 95 15.35 19.52 -5.00
CA ALA A 95 14.04 18.85 -4.94
C ALA A 95 13.99 17.58 -5.79
N GLU A 96 14.63 17.58 -6.97
CA GLU A 96 14.73 16.39 -7.80
C GLU A 96 15.61 15.31 -7.13
N GLN A 97 16.75 15.71 -6.55
CA GLN A 97 17.63 14.82 -5.79
C GLN A 97 16.91 14.24 -4.55
N ALA A 98 16.24 15.09 -3.77
CA ALA A 98 15.46 14.68 -2.61
C ALA A 98 14.36 13.68 -3.00
N THR A 99 13.65 13.92 -4.11
CA THR A 99 12.63 13.02 -4.64
C THR A 99 13.21 11.63 -4.93
N GLU A 100 14.31 11.55 -5.68
CA GLU A 100 14.93 10.26 -6.03
C GLU A 100 15.48 9.53 -4.80
N TYR A 101 16.13 10.26 -3.89
CA TYR A 101 16.69 9.69 -2.68
C TYR A 101 15.60 9.15 -1.74
N MET A 102 14.55 9.92 -1.49
CA MET A 102 13.46 9.49 -0.61
C MET A 102 12.71 8.28 -1.18
N HIS A 103 12.57 8.16 -2.49
CA HIS A 103 12.02 6.94 -3.09
C HIS A 103 12.92 5.73 -2.92
N TYR A 104 14.23 5.92 -2.99
CA TYR A 104 15.19 4.85 -2.70
C TYR A 104 15.02 4.37 -1.25
N VAL A 105 15.04 5.28 -0.27
CA VAL A 105 14.86 4.97 1.15
C VAL A 105 13.50 4.30 1.41
N PHE A 106 12.43 4.82 0.83
CA PHE A 106 11.09 4.25 0.94
C PHE A 106 11.03 2.78 0.45
N ASN A 107 11.70 2.49 -0.67
CA ASN A 107 11.75 1.13 -1.20
C ASN A 107 12.65 0.21 -0.36
N GLU A 108 13.76 0.72 0.19
CA GLU A 108 14.68 -0.03 1.05
C GLU A 108 13.99 -0.49 2.33
N HIS A 109 13.15 0.37 2.93
CA HIS A 109 12.38 0.07 4.15
C HIS A 109 11.03 -0.62 3.88
N ASN A 110 10.88 -1.33 2.77
CA ASN A 110 9.63 -2.02 2.42
C ASN A 110 8.38 -1.12 2.46
N GLY A 111 8.48 0.11 1.97
CA GLY A 111 7.39 1.08 1.98
C GLY A 111 6.08 0.55 1.39
N TYR A 112 6.16 -0.41 0.44
CA TYR A 112 4.99 -1.15 -0.04
C TYR A 112 4.22 -1.81 1.10
N ARG A 113 4.91 -2.51 2.01
CA ARG A 113 4.28 -3.22 3.13
C ARG A 113 3.68 -2.23 4.11
N VAL A 114 4.41 -1.17 4.45
CA VAL A 114 3.93 -0.12 5.36
C VAL A 114 2.62 0.49 4.84
N LEU A 115 2.59 0.90 3.56
CA LEU A 115 1.35 1.43 2.96
C LEU A 115 0.23 0.40 2.90
N ASN A 116 0.55 -0.87 2.58
CA ASN A 116 -0.42 -1.93 2.55
C ASN A 116 -1.09 -2.15 3.90
N ASP A 117 -0.31 -2.07 4.98
CA ASP A 117 -0.79 -2.25 6.36
C ASP A 117 -1.57 -1.01 6.81
N CYS A 118 -1.06 0.21 6.62
CA CYS A 118 -1.77 1.46 6.92
C CYS A 118 -3.10 1.58 6.16
N PHE A 119 -3.15 1.21 4.88
CA PHE A 119 -4.40 1.24 4.10
C PHE A 119 -5.39 0.20 4.58
N HIS A 120 -4.91 -0.98 5.02
CA HIS A 120 -5.77 -1.98 5.62
C HIS A 120 -6.42 -1.46 6.89
N ASP A 121 -5.62 -0.93 7.80
CA ASP A 121 -6.09 -0.41 9.07
C ASP A 121 -7.04 0.79 8.88
N ALA A 122 -6.74 1.71 7.96
CA ALA A 122 -7.63 2.81 7.62
C ALA A 122 -8.99 2.33 7.10
N MET A 123 -9.03 1.22 6.32
CA MET A 123 -10.29 0.66 5.80
C MET A 123 -11.08 -0.15 6.82
N VAL A 124 -10.43 -0.76 7.80
CA VAL A 124 -11.08 -1.62 8.80
C VAL A 124 -11.20 -0.91 10.15
N LYS A 125 -10.12 -0.28 10.62
CA LYS A 125 -9.95 0.26 11.98
C LYS A 125 -10.03 1.79 12.06
N LYS A 126 -10.62 2.45 11.07
CA LYS A 126 -10.83 3.91 10.93
C LYS A 126 -9.58 4.68 10.55
N VAL A 127 -8.41 4.38 11.13
CA VAL A 127 -7.12 5.05 10.87
C VAL A 127 -6.02 4.04 10.66
N GLY A 128 -5.10 4.35 9.73
CA GLY A 128 -3.81 3.68 9.61
C GLY A 128 -2.71 4.65 9.99
N ILE A 129 -1.70 4.19 10.68
CA ILE A 129 -0.68 5.04 11.27
C ILE A 129 0.69 4.57 10.79
N ALA A 130 1.51 5.49 10.31
CA ALA A 130 2.92 5.25 10.02
C ALA A 130 3.79 6.11 10.92
N LYS A 131 4.84 5.53 11.49
CA LYS A 131 5.87 6.21 12.27
C LYS A 131 7.11 6.38 11.40
N VAL A 132 7.70 7.56 11.43
CA VAL A 132 8.93 7.91 10.72
C VAL A 132 9.93 8.40 11.74
N TYR A 133 11.03 7.69 11.92
CA TYR A 133 12.03 8.01 12.93
C TYR A 133 13.44 7.71 12.44
N TRP A 134 14.42 8.20 13.17
CA TRP A 134 15.83 7.93 12.95
C TRP A 134 16.27 6.87 13.92
N ASP A 135 16.84 5.78 13.39
CA ASP A 135 17.38 4.68 14.16
C ASP A 135 18.91 4.74 14.09
N THR A 136 19.56 4.89 15.26
CA THR A 136 21.01 4.89 15.39
C THR A 136 21.48 3.53 15.84
N TYR A 137 22.47 2.98 15.15
CA TYR A 137 23.08 1.71 15.50
C TYR A 137 24.60 1.80 15.40
N GLU A 138 25.27 1.04 16.24
CA GLU A 138 26.72 0.92 16.21
C GLU A 138 27.13 -0.21 15.27
N GLU A 139 27.92 0.14 14.23
CA GLU A 139 28.55 -0.84 13.36
C GLU A 139 30.00 -1.02 13.77
N GLN A 140 30.41 -2.26 14.09
CA GLN A 140 31.77 -2.60 14.41
C GLN A 140 32.47 -3.22 13.21
N GLU A 141 33.42 -2.50 12.65
CA GLU A 141 34.30 -3.01 11.62
C GLU A 141 35.61 -3.50 12.24
N VAL A 142 35.99 -4.75 11.96
CA VAL A 142 37.21 -5.34 12.48
C VAL A 142 38.31 -5.27 11.44
N TYR A 143 39.46 -4.64 11.81
CA TYR A 143 40.60 -4.52 10.97
C TYR A 143 41.80 -5.32 11.54
N ASP A 144 42.48 -6.07 10.69
CA ASP A 144 43.69 -6.83 11.03
C ASP A 144 44.92 -6.12 10.47
N PHE A 145 45.75 -5.59 11.34
CA PHE A 145 47.06 -4.98 10.97
C PHE A 145 48.18 -5.93 11.31
N GLN A 146 49.11 -6.12 10.37
CA GLN A 146 50.28 -7.01 10.54
C GLN A 146 51.54 -6.21 10.60
N ASN A 147 52.47 -6.59 11.53
CA ASN A 147 53.81 -6.00 11.69
C ASN A 147 53.78 -4.47 11.95
N VAL A 148 52.90 -4.00 12.80
CA VAL A 148 52.73 -2.59 13.17
C VAL A 148 53.68 -2.22 14.29
N SER A 149 54.34 -1.07 14.22
CA SER A 149 55.22 -0.56 15.26
C SER A 149 54.44 0.12 16.39
N GLU A 150 55.05 0.30 17.58
CA GLU A 150 54.40 1.01 18.71
C GLU A 150 53.95 2.43 18.34
N MET A 151 54.70 3.11 17.46
CA MET A 151 54.35 4.45 17.01
C MET A 151 53.07 4.44 16.13
N GLU A 152 52.91 3.45 15.25
CA GLU A 152 51.74 3.28 14.41
C GLU A 152 50.54 2.86 15.26
N ILE A 153 50.73 1.98 16.25
CA ILE A 153 49.67 1.66 17.22
C ILE A 153 49.16 2.92 17.94
N SER A 154 50.11 3.77 18.38
CA SER A 154 49.76 5.04 19.03
C SER A 154 48.99 6.00 18.10
N ILE A 155 49.24 5.96 16.80
CA ILE A 155 48.49 6.75 15.81
C ILE A 155 47.08 6.17 15.59
N ILE A 156 46.98 4.84 15.51
CA ILE A 156 45.65 4.16 15.35
C ILE A 156 44.76 4.44 16.56
N LEU A 157 45.36 4.43 17.76
CA LEU A 157 44.62 4.70 19.01
C LEU A 157 44.33 6.19 19.29
N GLN A 158 44.69 7.09 18.40
CA GLN A 158 44.27 8.49 18.48
C GLN A 158 42.78 8.69 18.07
N ASP A 159 42.21 7.72 17.38
CA ASP A 159 40.77 7.69 17.10
C ASP A 159 40.06 7.05 18.29
N ASP A 160 39.27 7.82 19.00
CA ASP A 160 38.54 7.39 20.23
C ASP A 160 37.57 6.24 19.95
N ASN A 161 37.22 6.01 18.69
CA ASN A 161 36.27 4.98 18.26
C ASN A 161 36.95 3.63 17.97
N ILE A 162 38.25 3.48 18.25
CA ILE A 162 39.00 2.26 17.97
C ILE A 162 39.38 1.56 19.29
N GLU A 163 38.94 0.31 19.43
CA GLU A 163 39.30 -0.57 20.53
C GLU A 163 40.19 -1.73 20.06
N ILE A 164 41.18 -2.10 20.85
CA ILE A 164 42.04 -3.26 20.57
C ILE A 164 41.31 -4.51 21.05
N ILE A 165 41.01 -5.42 20.10
CA ILE A 165 40.47 -6.75 20.43
C ILE A 165 41.60 -7.71 20.81
N GLU A 166 42.71 -7.72 20.01
CA GLU A 166 43.81 -8.66 20.18
C GLU A 166 45.12 -8.01 19.75
N GLN A 167 46.18 -8.20 20.58
CA GLN A 167 47.51 -7.72 20.29
C GLN A 167 48.49 -8.84 20.51
N GLU A 168 49.20 -9.23 19.44
CA GLU A 168 50.20 -10.27 19.49
C GLU A 168 51.59 -9.71 19.08
N MET A 169 52.60 -9.88 19.92
CA MET A 169 53.95 -9.45 19.61
C MET A 169 54.59 -10.45 18.65
N VAL A 170 55.05 -9.98 17.47
CA VAL A 170 55.69 -10.80 16.44
C VAL A 170 57.20 -10.75 16.56
N VAL A 171 57.79 -9.58 16.79
CA VAL A 171 59.22 -9.38 16.91
C VAL A 171 59.50 -8.54 18.16
N GLU A 172 60.41 -9.00 19.04
CA GLU A 172 60.88 -8.22 20.17
C GLU A 172 61.92 -7.16 19.70
N ALA A 173 61.88 -5.98 20.34
CA ALA A 173 62.83 -4.91 20.05
C ALA A 173 64.28 -5.38 20.28
N GLN A 174 65.13 -5.26 19.28
CA GLN A 174 66.57 -5.56 19.42
C GLN A 174 67.33 -4.28 19.75
N LEU A 175 67.92 -4.27 20.93
CA LEU A 175 68.80 -3.19 21.40
C LEU A 175 70.27 -3.50 21.04
N ASP A 176 70.98 -2.53 20.52
CA ASP A 176 72.40 -2.63 20.31
C ASP A 176 73.13 -2.71 21.66
N PRO A 177 73.91 -3.77 21.91
CA PRO A 177 74.54 -3.99 23.21
C PRO A 177 75.57 -2.91 23.58
N MET A 178 76.07 -2.09 22.62
CA MET A 178 77.07 -1.06 22.88
C MET A 178 76.47 0.36 23.00
N SER A 179 75.46 0.66 22.26
CA SER A 179 74.88 2.01 22.22
C SER A 179 73.59 2.13 23.00
N GLY A 180 72.91 1.02 23.34
CA GLY A 180 71.60 1.00 24.01
C GLY A 180 70.42 1.60 23.15
N LEU A 181 70.68 1.80 21.85
CA LEU A 181 69.67 2.27 20.91
C LEU A 181 68.97 1.09 20.25
N GLU A 182 67.69 1.22 19.99
CA GLU A 182 66.92 0.22 19.26
C GLU A 182 67.40 0.13 17.82
N VAL A 183 67.80 -1.07 17.40
CA VAL A 183 68.23 -1.39 16.03
C VAL A 183 67.07 -1.86 15.19
N GLU A 184 66.18 -2.65 15.80
CA GLU A 184 64.90 -3.04 15.21
C GLU A 184 63.77 -2.76 16.22
N PRO A 185 62.75 -1.98 15.85
CA PRO A 185 61.63 -1.72 16.74
C PRO A 185 60.74 -2.98 16.90
N ALA A 186 60.10 -3.10 18.07
CA ALA A 186 59.11 -4.15 18.28
C ALA A 186 57.98 -4.05 17.24
N SER A 187 57.53 -5.20 16.73
CA SER A 187 56.40 -5.25 15.83
C SER A 187 55.29 -6.16 16.36
N TYR A 188 54.08 -5.75 16.14
CA TYR A 188 52.88 -6.39 16.67
C TYR A 188 51.90 -6.69 15.54
N ASN A 189 51.19 -7.80 15.66
CA ASN A 189 49.92 -8.00 14.93
C ASN A 189 48.81 -7.44 15.83
N LEU A 190 48.00 -6.58 15.26
CA LEU A 190 46.95 -5.87 15.97
C LEU A 190 45.62 -6.13 15.29
N LYS A 191 44.67 -6.59 16.07
CA LYS A 191 43.27 -6.69 15.66
C LYS A 191 42.46 -5.64 16.40
N VAL A 192 41.89 -4.72 15.65
CA VAL A 192 41.13 -3.60 16.22
C VAL A 192 39.67 -3.62 15.75
N ALA A 193 38.79 -3.26 16.63
CA ALA A 193 37.42 -2.93 16.28
C ALA A 193 37.30 -1.42 16.16
N LYS A 194 36.82 -0.96 15.03
CA LYS A 194 36.40 0.41 14.86
C LYS A 194 34.87 0.46 14.97
N THR A 195 34.38 1.10 16.01
CA THR A 195 32.95 1.34 16.20
C THR A 195 32.59 2.63 15.48
N ARG A 196 31.59 2.56 14.61
CA ARG A 196 31.04 3.70 13.91
C ARG A 196 29.56 3.78 14.24
N GLU A 197 29.14 4.91 14.74
CA GLU A 197 27.71 5.19 14.87
C GLU A 197 27.15 5.52 13.47
N GLU A 198 26.27 4.67 12.99
CA GLU A 198 25.54 4.90 11.77
C GLU A 198 24.05 5.05 12.09
N GLY A 199 23.39 5.86 11.31
CA GLY A 199 21.95 6.07 11.47
C GLY A 199 21.21 5.84 10.17
N LYS A 200 20.00 5.34 10.27
CA LYS A 200 19.10 5.14 9.14
C LYS A 200 17.73 5.70 9.40
N LEU A 201 17.10 6.22 8.34
CA LEU A 201 15.69 6.62 8.39
C LEU A 201 14.83 5.36 8.35
N CYS A 202 14.00 5.17 9.36
CA CYS A 202 13.06 4.05 9.46
C CYS A 202 11.63 4.50 9.25
N ILE A 203 10.84 3.62 8.61
CA ILE A 203 9.42 3.81 8.39
C ILE A 203 8.72 2.51 8.78
N GLU A 204 7.76 2.59 9.68
CA GLU A 204 7.00 1.42 10.13
C GLU A 204 5.50 1.73 10.24
N SER A 205 4.67 0.70 10.13
CA SER A 205 3.24 0.80 10.41
C SER A 205 3.01 0.55 11.90
N VAL A 206 2.27 1.43 12.55
CA VAL A 206 1.90 1.33 13.96
C VAL A 206 0.50 0.74 14.06
N PRO A 207 0.31 -0.31 14.87
CA PRO A 207 -1.03 -0.84 15.14
C PRO A 207 -1.92 0.22 15.79
N PRO A 208 -3.18 0.38 15.33
CA PRO A 208 -4.07 1.40 15.88
C PRO A 208 -4.36 1.26 17.37
N GLU A 209 -4.25 0.05 17.94
CA GLU A 209 -4.41 -0.23 19.37
C GLU A 209 -3.25 0.26 20.24
N GLU A 210 -2.09 0.53 19.65
CA GLU A 210 -0.91 1.07 20.33
C GLU A 210 -0.87 2.61 20.29
N PHE A 211 -1.79 3.25 19.54
CA PHE A 211 -1.78 4.69 19.29
C PHE A 211 -2.97 5.39 19.96
N PHE A 212 -2.66 6.41 20.74
CA PHE A 212 -3.63 7.17 21.52
C PHE A 212 -3.51 8.66 21.23
N VAL A 213 -4.64 9.33 21.15
CA VAL A 213 -4.72 10.77 20.92
C VAL A 213 -5.77 11.37 21.85
N ASP A 214 -5.61 12.63 22.23
CA ASP A 214 -6.56 13.31 23.10
C ASP A 214 -7.95 13.49 22.43
N ARG A 215 -8.99 13.50 23.24
CA ARG A 215 -10.39 13.54 22.80
C ARG A 215 -10.75 14.73 21.92
N ASN A 216 -10.08 15.87 22.14
CA ASN A 216 -10.39 17.12 21.45
C ASN A 216 -9.59 17.34 20.16
N ALA A 217 -8.65 16.45 19.87
CA ALA A 217 -7.82 16.54 18.69
C ALA A 217 -8.66 16.44 17.39
N ARG A 218 -8.31 17.26 16.42
CA ARG A 218 -8.87 17.21 15.05
C ARG A 218 -7.83 16.77 14.03
N SER A 219 -6.56 17.00 14.37
CA SER A 219 -5.39 16.61 13.60
C SER A 219 -4.22 16.35 14.56
N LEU A 220 -3.16 15.71 14.10
CA LEU A 220 -1.95 15.54 14.90
C LEU A 220 -1.32 16.88 15.32
N GLU A 221 -1.40 17.90 14.47
CA GLU A 221 -0.80 19.22 14.74
C GLU A 221 -1.57 19.99 15.82
N GLU A 222 -2.87 19.73 15.99
CA GLU A 222 -3.72 20.36 17.01
C GLU A 222 -3.87 19.51 18.28
N ALA A 223 -3.35 18.29 18.28
CA ALA A 223 -3.47 17.39 19.41
C ALA A 223 -2.63 17.88 20.59
N TYR A 224 -3.25 17.97 21.77
CA TYR A 224 -2.55 18.28 23.02
C TYR A 224 -1.63 17.15 23.46
N CYS A 225 -2.05 15.91 23.25
CA CYS A 225 -1.30 14.71 23.61
C CYS A 225 -1.47 13.64 22.52
N VAL A 226 -0.34 13.12 22.05
CA VAL A 226 -0.26 11.94 21.18
C VAL A 226 0.64 10.94 21.87
N ALA A 227 0.19 9.71 22.06
CA ALA A 227 0.95 8.67 22.73
C ALA A 227 1.02 7.40 21.89
N HIS A 228 2.17 6.76 21.90
CA HIS A 228 2.44 5.47 21.30
C HIS A 228 2.95 4.54 22.39
N ARG A 229 2.20 3.48 22.65
CA ARG A 229 2.52 2.48 23.69
C ARG A 229 2.96 1.19 23.02
N THR A 230 4.14 0.73 23.35
CA THR A 230 4.72 -0.49 22.80
C THR A 230 5.42 -1.28 23.89
N ASP A 231 5.57 -2.58 23.70
CA ASP A 231 6.38 -3.42 24.55
C ASP A 231 7.83 -3.42 24.05
N MET A 232 8.76 -3.07 24.92
CA MET A 232 10.20 -3.09 24.66
C MET A 232 10.91 -4.03 25.61
N ARG A 233 12.01 -4.61 25.17
CA ARG A 233 12.86 -5.41 26.04
C ARG A 233 13.70 -4.51 26.93
N ILE A 234 13.99 -4.97 28.16
CA ILE A 234 14.88 -4.24 29.06
C ILE A 234 16.24 -4.01 28.39
N GLY A 235 16.75 -4.97 27.61
CA GLY A 235 18.00 -4.83 26.86
C GLY A 235 17.98 -3.65 25.91
N GLU A 236 16.89 -3.43 25.19
CA GLU A 236 16.71 -2.32 24.25
C GLU A 236 16.70 -0.95 24.97
N LEU A 237 16.09 -0.89 26.17
CA LEU A 237 16.13 0.32 26.99
C LEU A 237 17.55 0.63 27.51
N ILE A 238 18.35 -0.41 27.83
CA ILE A 238 19.74 -0.23 28.21
C ILE A 238 20.59 0.25 27.02
N GLU A 239 20.35 -0.27 25.81
CA GLU A 239 20.99 0.22 24.57
C GLU A 239 20.64 1.69 24.30
N MET A 240 19.43 2.13 24.65
CA MET A 240 19.01 3.54 24.61
C MET A 240 19.68 4.42 25.69
N GLY A 241 20.47 3.83 26.61
CA GLY A 241 21.25 4.53 27.61
C GLY A 241 20.62 4.61 29.01
N PHE A 242 19.52 3.88 29.28
CA PHE A 242 18.90 3.85 30.61
C PHE A 242 19.64 2.89 31.56
N ASP A 243 19.76 3.27 32.83
CA ASP A 243 20.36 2.41 33.82
C ASP A 243 19.46 1.19 34.14
N TYR A 244 20.04 0.00 34.20
CA TYR A 244 19.33 -1.24 34.55
C TYR A 244 18.52 -1.11 35.86
N GLU A 245 19.07 -0.43 36.88
CA GLU A 245 18.38 -0.20 38.15
C GLU A 245 17.10 0.64 38.02
N GLU A 246 17.01 1.50 37.00
CA GLU A 246 15.82 2.33 36.73
C GLU A 246 14.72 1.57 36.02
N VAL A 247 15.11 0.63 35.15
CA VAL A 247 14.16 -0.07 34.24
C VAL A 247 13.76 -1.46 34.72
N LYS A 248 14.55 -2.08 35.64
CA LYS A 248 14.28 -3.43 36.15
C LYS A 248 12.94 -3.61 36.87
N ASP A 249 12.45 -2.53 37.50
CA ASP A 249 11.21 -2.56 38.30
C ASP A 249 9.98 -2.10 37.48
N LEU A 250 10.16 -1.81 36.20
CA LEU A 250 9.05 -1.47 35.32
C LEU A 250 8.18 -2.71 35.08
N SER A 251 6.86 -2.50 35.08
CA SER A 251 5.90 -3.56 34.76
C SER A 251 5.74 -3.68 33.28
N GLY A 252 5.62 -4.92 32.77
CA GLY A 252 5.09 -5.18 31.44
C GLY A 252 3.61 -4.77 31.35
N LEU A 253 3.05 -4.78 30.17
CA LEU A 253 1.60 -4.75 30.01
C LEU A 253 1.09 -5.99 30.76
N GLN A 254 0.49 -5.79 31.94
CA GLN A 254 -0.20 -6.90 32.57
C GLN A 254 -1.37 -7.27 31.66
N HIS A 255 -1.55 -8.55 31.41
CA HIS A 255 -2.75 -9.08 30.79
C HIS A 255 -3.96 -8.71 31.66
N SER A 256 -4.43 -7.50 31.47
CA SER A 256 -5.65 -6.99 32.06
C SER A 256 -6.68 -7.00 30.94
N ASP A 257 -7.96 -7.22 31.25
CA ASP A 257 -9.07 -7.20 30.30
C ASP A 257 -9.25 -5.81 29.63
N THR A 258 -8.16 -5.21 29.12
CA THR A 258 -8.19 -3.93 28.41
C THR A 258 -8.67 -4.12 26.99
N PHE A 259 -9.39 -3.15 26.45
CA PHE A 259 -9.86 -3.20 25.07
C PHE A 259 -8.71 -3.29 24.04
N SER A 260 -7.56 -2.71 24.33
CA SER A 260 -6.36 -2.79 23.47
C SER A 260 -5.86 -4.23 23.32
N GLU A 261 -5.83 -5.02 24.40
CA GLU A 261 -5.44 -6.43 24.34
C GLU A 261 -6.45 -7.29 23.59
N VAL A 262 -7.75 -7.02 23.79
CA VAL A 262 -8.81 -7.69 23.03
C VAL A 262 -8.69 -7.37 21.54
N GLU A 263 -8.38 -6.13 21.19
CA GLU A 263 -8.19 -5.71 19.79
C GLU A 263 -6.97 -6.37 19.15
N GLU A 264 -5.88 -6.51 19.91
CA GLU A 264 -4.69 -7.22 19.47
C GLU A 264 -4.95 -8.72 19.29
N PHE A 265 -5.67 -9.35 20.22
CA PHE A 265 -6.09 -10.75 20.11
C PHE A 265 -6.94 -10.99 18.86
N GLU A 266 -7.94 -10.14 18.62
CA GLU A 266 -8.79 -10.25 17.42
C GLU A 266 -7.97 -10.08 16.12
N ARG A 267 -6.93 -9.25 16.13
CA ARG A 267 -6.05 -9.08 14.98
C ARG A 267 -5.12 -10.27 14.76
N ARG A 268 -4.55 -10.83 15.84
CA ARG A 268 -3.61 -11.95 15.78
C ARG A 268 -4.29 -13.30 15.63
N GLY A 269 -5.49 -13.48 16.21
CA GLY A 269 -6.23 -14.73 16.22
C GLY A 269 -5.71 -15.78 17.21
N TYR A 270 -4.79 -15.41 18.08
CA TYR A 270 -4.25 -16.26 19.16
C TYR A 270 -3.77 -15.38 20.32
N GLU A 271 -3.91 -15.89 21.55
CA GLU A 271 -3.33 -15.27 22.73
C GLU A 271 -1.82 -15.51 22.76
N GLU A 272 -1.06 -14.47 23.04
CA GLU A 272 0.33 -14.67 23.47
C GLU A 272 0.32 -15.12 24.93
N ASP A 273 0.56 -16.41 25.15
CA ASP A 273 0.77 -16.97 26.49
C ASP A 273 2.19 -16.60 26.98
N TYR A 274 2.40 -15.29 27.20
CA TYR A 274 3.68 -14.73 27.61
C TYR A 274 3.75 -14.82 29.15
N GLN A 275 4.30 -15.91 29.67
CA GLN A 275 4.53 -16.04 31.12
C GLN A 275 5.90 -15.46 31.44
N GLU A 276 5.93 -14.27 32.07
CA GLU A 276 7.18 -13.63 32.53
C GLU A 276 8.07 -14.60 33.39
N GLU A 277 7.46 -15.58 34.05
CA GLU A 277 8.16 -16.59 34.86
C GLU A 277 9.04 -17.54 34.03
N ASP A 278 8.81 -17.68 32.73
CA ASP A 278 9.58 -18.56 31.83
C ASP A 278 10.83 -17.90 31.25
N ILE A 279 10.98 -16.59 31.39
CA ILE A 279 12.13 -15.85 30.86
C ILE A 279 13.29 -15.97 31.84
N LYS A 280 14.31 -16.72 31.46
CA LYS A 280 15.51 -16.92 32.29
C LYS A 280 16.47 -15.74 32.25
N ASP A 281 16.43 -14.93 31.20
CA ASP A 281 17.29 -13.78 31.01
C ASP A 281 16.52 -12.48 31.33
N PRO A 282 16.87 -11.77 32.40
CA PRO A 282 16.20 -10.54 32.77
C PRO A 282 16.23 -9.44 31.68
N SER A 283 17.26 -9.44 30.81
CA SER A 283 17.37 -8.46 29.72
C SER A 283 16.32 -8.65 28.62
N MET A 284 15.78 -9.85 28.49
CA MET A 284 14.76 -10.22 27.51
C MET A 284 13.32 -9.97 28.00
N ARG A 285 13.15 -9.55 29.24
CA ARG A 285 11.84 -9.25 29.80
C ARG A 285 11.23 -8.05 29.10
N LEU A 286 9.97 -8.17 28.68
CA LEU A 286 9.20 -7.09 28.07
C LEU A 286 8.65 -6.14 29.15
N VAL A 287 8.74 -4.85 28.87
CA VAL A 287 8.18 -3.78 29.69
C VAL A 287 7.40 -2.83 28.80
N ALA A 288 6.28 -2.33 29.30
CA ALA A 288 5.50 -1.34 28.59
C ALA A 288 6.25 -0.01 28.54
N VAL A 289 6.42 0.55 27.36
CA VAL A 289 7.00 1.87 27.15
C VAL A 289 6.00 2.72 26.39
N THR A 290 5.74 3.91 26.91
CA THR A 290 4.84 4.87 26.26
C THR A 290 5.62 6.11 25.88
N GLU A 291 5.68 6.38 24.60
CA GLU A 291 6.27 7.57 24.01
C GLU A 291 5.18 8.60 23.82
N VAL A 292 5.32 9.75 24.44
CA VAL A 292 4.31 10.80 24.52
C VAL A 292 4.81 12.06 23.87
N TYR A 293 4.04 12.62 22.98
CA TYR A 293 4.29 13.92 22.33
C TYR A 293 3.23 14.90 22.81
N MET A 294 3.65 15.93 23.53
CA MET A 294 2.73 16.90 24.12
C MET A 294 3.35 18.29 24.24
N ASP A 295 2.50 19.30 24.28
CA ASP A 295 2.92 20.68 24.51
C ASP A 295 2.97 20.95 26.03
N ILE A 296 4.17 21.26 26.56
CA ILE A 296 4.40 21.51 27.98
C ILE A 296 5.35 22.70 28.16
N ASP A 297 5.11 23.55 29.19
CA ASP A 297 5.99 24.67 29.55
C ASP A 297 6.97 24.27 30.65
N VAL A 298 7.97 23.47 30.27
CA VAL A 298 9.01 23.01 31.20
C VAL A 298 9.78 24.17 31.84
N ASN A 299 10.06 25.21 31.07
CA ASN A 299 10.92 26.32 31.47
C ASN A 299 10.20 27.42 32.26
N GLY A 300 8.88 27.37 32.43
CA GLY A 300 8.10 28.38 33.12
C GLY A 300 8.03 29.72 32.38
N THR A 301 8.10 29.66 31.03
CA THR A 301 8.01 30.85 30.17
C THR A 301 6.57 31.35 29.99
N GLY A 302 5.58 30.51 30.27
CA GLY A 302 4.16 30.73 30.01
C GLY A 302 3.75 30.35 28.57
N ILE A 303 4.65 29.79 27.78
CA ILE A 303 4.40 29.33 26.42
C ILE A 303 4.74 27.85 26.35
N PRO A 304 3.76 26.95 26.14
CA PRO A 304 4.03 25.54 25.98
C PRO A 304 4.84 25.27 24.73
N GLN A 305 5.73 24.31 24.81
CA GLN A 305 6.58 23.86 23.70
C GLN A 305 6.42 22.35 23.54
N PRO A 306 6.49 21.83 22.29
CA PRO A 306 6.38 20.41 22.07
C PRO A 306 7.57 19.64 22.66
N HIS A 307 7.27 18.64 23.46
CA HIS A 307 8.23 17.75 24.09
C HIS A 307 7.87 16.31 23.81
N ARG A 308 8.89 15.49 23.65
CA ARG A 308 8.82 14.04 23.68
C ARG A 308 9.10 13.61 25.11
N VAL A 309 8.18 12.89 25.69
CA VAL A 309 8.28 12.34 27.06
C VAL A 309 8.22 10.84 26.95
N LEU A 310 9.25 10.14 27.45
CA LEU A 310 9.28 8.68 27.48
C LEU A 310 8.88 8.22 28.89
N MET A 311 7.91 7.32 28.96
CA MET A 311 7.35 6.80 30.20
C MET A 311 7.38 5.29 30.22
N GLY A 312 7.72 4.69 31.36
CA GLY A 312 7.85 3.24 31.52
C GLY A 312 6.83 2.64 32.47
N GLY A 313 6.39 1.43 32.13
CA GLY A 313 5.49 0.60 32.93
C GLY A 313 4.05 1.10 32.95
N ASN A 314 3.13 0.28 33.51
CA ASN A 314 1.70 0.62 33.61
C ASN A 314 1.39 1.81 34.54
N ARG A 315 2.38 2.26 35.32
CA ARG A 315 2.24 3.44 36.19
C ARG A 315 2.75 4.72 35.55
N TYR A 316 3.20 4.65 34.28
CA TYR A 316 3.72 5.79 33.53
C TYR A 316 4.82 6.54 34.31
N LYS A 317 5.87 5.80 34.76
CA LYS A 317 7.05 6.40 35.38
C LYS A 317 7.83 7.16 34.36
N LEU A 318 8.19 8.41 34.65
CA LEU A 318 9.02 9.21 33.75
C LEU A 318 10.41 8.58 33.58
N LEU A 319 10.85 8.35 32.35
CA LEU A 319 12.19 7.87 32.00
C LEU A 319 13.05 9.02 31.45
N SER A 320 12.54 9.75 30.44
CA SER A 320 13.22 10.91 29.86
C SER A 320 12.23 11.93 29.31
N TYR A 321 12.67 13.17 29.14
CA TYR A 321 11.92 14.19 28.40
C TYR A 321 12.87 15.08 27.60
N GLU A 322 12.49 15.39 26.37
CA GLU A 322 13.30 16.15 25.42
C GLU A 322 12.41 17.09 24.62
N PRO A 323 12.94 18.30 24.25
CA PRO A 323 12.21 19.15 23.30
C PRO A 323 12.12 18.44 21.94
N CYS A 324 10.94 18.43 21.35
CA CYS A 324 10.68 17.78 20.08
C CYS A 324 10.34 18.81 18.99
N GLY A 325 10.92 18.64 17.80
CA GLY A 325 10.64 19.51 16.66
C GLY A 325 9.39 19.13 15.87
N HIS A 326 8.91 17.90 16.03
CA HIS A 326 7.77 17.36 15.26
C HIS A 326 7.24 16.05 15.89
N ILE A 327 5.99 15.74 15.59
CA ILE A 327 5.36 14.46 15.91
C ILE A 327 5.70 13.48 14.78
N PRO A 328 6.32 12.30 15.06
CA PRO A 328 6.85 11.42 14.02
C PRO A 328 5.78 10.50 13.38
N PHE A 329 4.51 10.84 13.45
CA PHE A 329 3.42 10.02 12.94
C PHE A 329 2.76 10.65 11.73
N ALA A 330 2.35 9.80 10.78
CA ALA A 330 1.51 10.16 9.65
C ALA A 330 0.23 9.33 9.71
N VAL A 331 -0.93 9.99 9.57
CA VAL A 331 -2.25 9.37 9.71
C VAL A 331 -2.92 9.23 8.36
N PHE A 332 -3.37 8.01 8.08
CA PHE A 332 -4.08 7.63 6.86
C PHE A 332 -5.56 7.42 7.18
N GLU A 333 -6.41 8.16 6.51
CA GLU A 333 -7.87 8.09 6.64
C GLU A 333 -8.51 7.89 5.27
N VAL A 334 -9.49 6.99 5.19
CA VAL A 334 -10.21 6.70 3.95
C VAL A 334 -11.37 7.69 3.77
N ASP A 335 -12.14 7.92 4.82
CA ASP A 335 -13.31 8.80 4.85
C ASP A 335 -13.27 9.69 6.11
N PRO A 336 -12.53 10.82 6.04
CA PRO A 336 -12.39 11.72 7.18
C PRO A 336 -13.71 12.39 7.54
N GLU A 337 -14.07 12.35 8.83
CA GLU A 337 -15.23 13.07 9.37
C GLU A 337 -14.81 14.50 9.77
N PRO A 338 -15.54 15.55 9.35
CA PRO A 338 -15.18 16.92 9.69
C PRO A 338 -15.11 17.17 11.20
N HIS A 339 -14.05 17.84 11.65
CA HIS A 339 -13.84 18.26 13.04
C HIS A 339 -13.60 17.14 14.06
N THR A 340 -13.27 15.93 13.61
CA THR A 340 -12.89 14.79 14.44
C THR A 340 -11.59 14.20 13.96
N PHE A 341 -10.83 13.59 14.85
CA PHE A 341 -9.60 12.88 14.48
C PHE A 341 -9.90 11.51 13.84
N TYR A 342 -10.91 10.81 14.36
CA TYR A 342 -11.29 9.50 13.83
C TYR A 342 -12.40 9.66 12.79
N GLY A 343 -12.09 9.33 11.54
CA GLY A 343 -13.06 9.25 10.45
C GLY A 343 -13.87 7.95 10.46
N ARG A 344 -14.50 7.64 9.33
CA ARG A 344 -15.22 6.38 9.11
C ARG A 344 -14.40 5.39 8.33
N SER A 345 -14.45 4.14 8.75
CA SER A 345 -13.88 3.03 7.99
C SER A 345 -14.84 2.54 6.90
N VAL A 346 -14.29 1.79 5.93
CA VAL A 346 -15.14 1.06 4.96
C VAL A 346 -16.01 0.03 5.69
N ALA A 347 -15.48 -0.57 6.77
CA ALA A 347 -16.24 -1.51 7.59
C ALA A 347 -17.48 -0.85 8.22
N ASP A 348 -17.35 0.35 8.79
CA ASP A 348 -18.47 1.10 9.40
C ASP A 348 -19.64 1.31 8.42
N LEU A 349 -19.32 1.51 7.13
CA LEU A 349 -20.35 1.71 6.11
C LEU A 349 -21.16 0.44 5.78
N ILE A 350 -20.57 -0.75 6.01
CA ILE A 350 -21.09 -2.02 5.48
C ILE A 350 -21.55 -2.98 6.57
N ILE A 351 -21.17 -2.81 7.82
CA ILE A 351 -21.50 -3.72 8.93
C ILE A 351 -22.98 -4.04 8.97
N ASN A 352 -23.86 -3.03 8.93
CA ASN A 352 -25.30 -3.22 8.96
C ASN A 352 -25.84 -3.99 7.74
N ASP A 353 -25.22 -3.80 6.57
CA ASP A 353 -25.59 -4.51 5.35
C ASP A 353 -25.12 -5.98 5.40
N GLN A 354 -24.00 -6.25 6.06
CA GLN A 354 -23.53 -7.62 6.32
C GLN A 354 -24.49 -8.36 7.26
N ASP A 355 -24.98 -7.71 8.30
CA ASP A 355 -25.96 -8.29 9.22
C ASP A 355 -27.26 -8.65 8.48
N ALA A 356 -27.82 -7.71 7.73
CA ALA A 356 -29.02 -7.94 6.94
C ALA A 356 -28.82 -9.07 5.91
N SER A 357 -27.69 -9.07 5.21
CA SER A 357 -27.35 -10.10 4.23
C SER A 357 -27.18 -11.47 4.88
N THR A 358 -26.55 -11.54 6.05
CA THR A 358 -26.34 -12.76 6.82
C THR A 358 -27.65 -13.35 7.30
N ALA A 359 -28.53 -12.49 7.86
CA ALA A 359 -29.87 -12.93 8.31
C ALA A 359 -30.71 -13.48 7.15
N MET A 360 -30.69 -12.80 6.00
CA MET A 360 -31.39 -13.26 4.80
C MET A 360 -30.81 -14.59 4.28
N LEU A 361 -29.49 -14.71 4.21
CA LEU A 361 -28.79 -15.93 3.74
C LEU A 361 -29.10 -17.12 4.64
N ARG A 362 -29.03 -16.95 5.97
CA ARG A 362 -29.43 -17.96 6.97
C ARG A 362 -30.88 -18.37 6.76
N GLY A 363 -31.78 -17.40 6.58
CA GLY A 363 -33.18 -17.66 6.31
C GLY A 363 -33.46 -18.45 5.02
N VAL A 364 -32.72 -18.16 3.95
CA VAL A 364 -32.77 -18.94 2.69
C VAL A 364 -32.34 -20.39 2.92
N LEU A 365 -31.20 -20.60 3.58
CA LEU A 365 -30.67 -21.95 3.84
C LEU A 365 -31.58 -22.74 4.75
N ASP A 366 -32.15 -22.13 5.79
CA ASP A 366 -33.10 -22.76 6.69
C ASP A 366 -34.41 -23.10 5.96
N ASN A 367 -34.91 -22.21 5.09
CA ASN A 367 -36.09 -22.46 4.28
C ASN A 367 -35.87 -23.65 3.31
N VAL A 368 -34.69 -23.72 2.66
CA VAL A 368 -34.32 -24.87 1.82
C VAL A 368 -34.27 -26.15 2.64
N ALA A 369 -33.67 -26.13 3.82
CA ALA A 369 -33.58 -27.27 4.72
C ALA A 369 -34.95 -27.75 5.18
N LEU A 370 -35.84 -26.84 5.61
CA LEU A 370 -37.23 -27.11 6.05
C LEU A 370 -38.10 -27.57 4.90
N THR A 371 -37.87 -27.09 3.67
CA THR A 371 -38.65 -27.56 2.51
C THR A 371 -38.24 -28.97 2.09
N ASN A 372 -36.93 -29.29 2.16
CA ASN A 372 -36.44 -30.63 1.82
C ASN A 372 -36.70 -31.66 2.91
N SER A 373 -36.64 -31.25 4.18
CA SER A 373 -36.90 -32.08 5.34
C SER A 373 -37.94 -31.43 6.26
N PRO A 374 -39.23 -31.44 5.86
CA PRO A 374 -40.28 -30.75 6.62
C PRO A 374 -40.53 -31.45 7.97
N ARG A 375 -40.96 -30.67 8.94
CA ARG A 375 -41.43 -31.22 10.22
C ARG A 375 -42.61 -32.16 9.94
N LEU A 376 -42.63 -33.31 10.61
CA LEU A 376 -43.68 -34.31 10.44
C LEU A 376 -44.57 -34.32 11.66
N GLU A 377 -45.89 -34.21 11.44
CA GLU A 377 -46.89 -34.52 12.45
C GLU A 377 -47.15 -36.04 12.41
N VAL A 378 -46.96 -36.68 13.55
CA VAL A 378 -47.01 -38.15 13.63
C VAL A 378 -48.02 -38.59 14.68
N LEU A 379 -48.89 -39.49 14.30
CA LEU A 379 -49.76 -40.17 15.25
C LEU A 379 -48.96 -41.33 15.88
N ASP A 380 -48.42 -41.11 17.08
CA ASP A 380 -47.44 -41.97 17.77
C ASP A 380 -47.89 -43.44 17.85
N SER A 381 -49.17 -43.69 18.08
CA SER A 381 -49.74 -45.04 18.14
C SER A 381 -49.82 -45.79 16.82
N ALA A 382 -49.67 -45.11 15.68
CA ALA A 382 -49.91 -45.64 14.34
C ALA A 382 -48.67 -45.73 13.45
N VAL A 383 -47.50 -45.27 13.91
CA VAL A 383 -46.25 -45.17 13.12
C VAL A 383 -45.12 -45.88 13.83
N ASN A 384 -44.25 -46.50 13.05
CA ASN A 384 -42.98 -46.98 13.58
C ASN A 384 -41.95 -45.84 13.63
N ILE A 385 -41.64 -45.34 14.82
CA ILE A 385 -40.75 -44.19 15.03
C ILE A 385 -39.33 -44.51 14.51
N GLN A 386 -38.83 -45.75 14.59
CA GLN A 386 -37.51 -46.11 14.10
C GLN A 386 -37.40 -45.98 12.58
N ASP A 387 -38.47 -46.34 11.83
CA ASP A 387 -38.49 -46.16 10.37
C ASP A 387 -38.55 -44.67 9.99
N LEU A 388 -39.18 -43.85 10.85
CA LEU A 388 -39.29 -42.40 10.66
C LEU A 388 -37.98 -41.66 10.93
N LEU A 389 -37.17 -42.19 11.89
CA LEU A 389 -35.84 -41.60 12.22
C LEU A 389 -34.77 -42.06 11.22
N ASN A 390 -35.06 -43.03 10.37
CA ASN A 390 -34.16 -43.46 9.31
C ASN A 390 -34.20 -42.46 8.14
N ASN A 391 -33.15 -41.68 7.97
CA ASN A 391 -33.01 -40.62 6.96
C ASN A 391 -32.55 -41.17 5.57
N GLU A 392 -32.69 -42.45 5.27
CA GLU A 392 -32.34 -43.02 3.96
C GLU A 392 -33.26 -42.49 2.86
N ILE A 393 -32.65 -42.03 1.76
CA ILE A 393 -33.40 -41.58 0.59
C ILE A 393 -34.18 -42.77 0.00
N GLY A 394 -35.50 -42.68 -0.02
CA GLY A 394 -36.38 -43.76 -0.47
C GLY A 394 -36.68 -44.80 0.60
N GLY A 395 -36.35 -44.56 1.87
CA GLY A 395 -36.69 -45.40 3.00
C GLY A 395 -38.20 -45.63 3.14
N ILE A 396 -38.63 -46.80 3.61
CA ILE A 396 -40.03 -47.20 3.77
C ILE A 396 -40.46 -46.96 5.22
N ILE A 397 -41.48 -46.12 5.42
CA ILE A 397 -42.09 -45.87 6.72
C ILE A 397 -43.28 -46.78 6.89
N ARG A 398 -43.25 -47.70 7.86
CA ARG A 398 -44.39 -48.58 8.18
C ARG A 398 -45.39 -47.88 9.04
N VAL A 399 -46.64 -47.79 8.52
CA VAL A 399 -47.74 -47.12 9.19
C VAL A 399 -48.91 -48.10 9.35
N LYS A 400 -49.62 -48.03 10.48
CA LYS A 400 -50.82 -48.86 10.70
C LYS A 400 -52.09 -48.27 10.04
N GLN A 401 -52.07 -46.96 9.76
CA GLN A 401 -53.19 -46.27 9.14
C GLN A 401 -52.63 -45.25 8.14
N THR A 402 -53.27 -45.17 6.98
CA THR A 402 -52.91 -44.18 5.95
C THR A 402 -53.15 -42.73 6.47
N GLY A 403 -52.18 -41.85 6.30
CA GLY A 403 -52.28 -40.47 6.82
C GLY A 403 -51.82 -40.29 8.27
N ALA A 404 -51.19 -41.32 8.88
CA ALA A 404 -50.63 -41.22 10.24
C ALA A 404 -49.35 -40.38 10.31
N VAL A 405 -48.74 -40.03 9.17
CA VAL A 405 -47.61 -39.09 9.02
C VAL A 405 -48.05 -37.99 8.07
N VAL A 406 -48.08 -36.77 8.52
CA VAL A 406 -48.43 -35.60 7.72
C VAL A 406 -47.25 -34.63 7.71
N PRO A 407 -46.67 -34.33 6.55
CA PRO A 407 -45.59 -33.32 6.46
C PRO A 407 -46.20 -31.90 6.65
N GLN A 408 -45.59 -31.12 7.50
CA GLN A 408 -45.94 -29.71 7.70
C GLN A 408 -45.37 -28.92 6.52
N ALA A 409 -46.23 -28.55 5.56
CA ALA A 409 -45.83 -27.83 4.37
C ALA A 409 -45.28 -26.43 4.70
N VAL A 410 -44.01 -26.22 4.42
CA VAL A 410 -43.37 -24.89 4.51
C VAL A 410 -43.30 -24.29 3.09
N PRO A 411 -43.82 -23.08 2.84
CA PRO A 411 -43.71 -22.50 1.52
C PRO A 411 -42.25 -22.17 1.19
N PHE A 412 -41.83 -22.43 -0.06
CA PHE A 412 -40.51 -22.08 -0.54
C PHE A 412 -40.48 -20.59 -0.93
N VAL A 413 -39.81 -19.75 -0.11
CA VAL A 413 -39.69 -18.30 -0.30
C VAL A 413 -38.29 -17.85 -0.70
N ALA A 414 -37.34 -18.78 -0.82
CA ALA A 414 -35.91 -18.50 -1.08
C ALA A 414 -35.70 -17.68 -2.37
N GLY A 415 -36.49 -17.89 -3.43
CA GLY A 415 -36.39 -17.14 -4.67
C GLY A 415 -36.59 -15.62 -4.53
N GLN A 416 -37.55 -15.23 -3.67
CA GLN A 416 -37.82 -13.81 -3.39
C GLN A 416 -36.70 -13.18 -2.54
N THR A 417 -36.21 -13.93 -1.57
CA THR A 417 -35.12 -13.47 -0.70
C THR A 417 -33.79 -13.30 -1.47
N LEU A 418 -33.52 -14.13 -2.50
CA LEU A 418 -32.36 -13.95 -3.38
C LEU A 418 -32.40 -12.61 -4.13
N SER A 419 -33.56 -12.15 -4.56
CA SER A 419 -33.73 -10.82 -5.17
C SER A 419 -33.42 -9.68 -4.18
N ALA A 420 -33.79 -9.85 -2.90
CA ALA A 420 -33.47 -8.90 -1.83
C ALA A 420 -31.96 -8.88 -1.54
N LEU A 421 -31.30 -10.06 -1.54
CA LEU A 421 -29.83 -10.13 -1.42
C LEU A 421 -29.11 -9.41 -2.57
N GLN A 422 -29.62 -9.55 -3.81
CA GLN A 422 -29.07 -8.83 -4.97
C GLN A 422 -29.24 -7.31 -4.81
N TYR A 423 -30.36 -6.84 -4.24
CA TYR A 423 -30.55 -5.43 -3.93
C TYR A 423 -29.55 -4.93 -2.88
N MET A 424 -29.32 -5.69 -1.81
CA MET A 424 -28.31 -5.36 -0.80
C MET A 424 -26.89 -5.30 -1.41
N ASP A 425 -26.55 -6.22 -2.32
CA ASP A 425 -25.28 -6.17 -3.05
C ASP A 425 -25.15 -4.85 -3.85
N GLN A 426 -26.22 -4.42 -4.54
CA GLN A 426 -26.23 -3.16 -5.28
C GLN A 426 -26.10 -1.93 -4.37
N GLU A 427 -26.68 -1.98 -3.16
CA GLU A 427 -26.55 -0.92 -2.16
C GLU A 427 -25.10 -0.80 -1.68
N ILE A 428 -24.45 -1.93 -1.37
CA ILE A 428 -23.02 -1.96 -1.02
C ILE A 428 -22.16 -1.43 -2.18
N GLU A 429 -22.44 -1.86 -3.42
CA GLU A 429 -21.77 -1.35 -4.61
C GLU A 429 -21.94 0.18 -4.74
N GLY A 430 -23.12 0.70 -4.43
CA GLY A 430 -23.40 2.15 -4.42
C GLY A 430 -22.65 2.91 -3.33
N LYS A 431 -22.49 2.33 -2.14
CA LYS A 431 -21.77 2.93 -1.01
C LYS A 431 -20.25 2.94 -1.19
N THR A 432 -19.71 1.91 -1.82
CA THR A 432 -18.24 1.67 -1.86
C THR A 432 -17.61 1.91 -3.21
N GLY A 433 -18.40 1.99 -4.28
CA GLY A 433 -17.90 2.10 -5.64
C GLY A 433 -17.28 0.80 -6.20
N VAL A 434 -17.38 -0.31 -5.46
CA VAL A 434 -16.83 -1.62 -5.89
C VAL A 434 -17.95 -2.44 -6.52
N THR A 435 -17.77 -2.85 -7.77
CA THR A 435 -18.74 -3.70 -8.47
C THR A 435 -18.15 -5.07 -8.79
N LYS A 436 -19.01 -6.05 -9.02
CA LYS A 436 -18.63 -7.37 -9.53
C LYS A 436 -17.87 -7.29 -10.86
N ALA A 437 -18.12 -6.24 -11.66
CA ALA A 437 -17.42 -5.99 -12.91
C ALA A 437 -15.96 -5.54 -12.68
N SER A 438 -15.69 -4.77 -11.63
CA SER A 438 -14.32 -4.33 -11.28
C SER A 438 -13.46 -5.48 -10.76
N THR A 439 -14.06 -6.51 -10.19
CA THR A 439 -13.37 -7.74 -9.71
C THR A 439 -13.20 -8.81 -10.80
N GLY A 440 -13.64 -8.55 -12.04
CA GLY A 440 -13.46 -9.46 -13.16
C GLY A 440 -14.39 -10.69 -13.17
N LEU A 441 -15.39 -10.75 -12.30
CA LEU A 441 -16.22 -11.94 -12.04
C LEU A 441 -17.61 -11.95 -12.73
N SER A 442 -17.92 -10.95 -13.59
CA SER A 442 -19.26 -10.88 -14.21
C SER A 442 -19.22 -11.11 -15.71
N PRO A 443 -19.57 -12.34 -16.21
CA PRO A 443 -19.76 -12.61 -17.63
C PRO A 443 -20.97 -11.85 -18.23
N ASP A 444 -21.98 -11.53 -17.40
CA ASP A 444 -23.22 -10.88 -17.86
C ASP A 444 -23.04 -9.40 -18.21
N ALA A 445 -22.10 -8.72 -17.54
CA ALA A 445 -21.75 -7.32 -17.89
C ALA A 445 -21.11 -7.20 -19.28
N LEU A 446 -20.51 -8.27 -19.79
CA LEU A 446 -19.86 -8.31 -21.10
C LEU A 446 -20.84 -8.64 -22.25
N GLN A 447 -22.01 -9.19 -21.95
CA GLN A 447 -22.96 -9.69 -22.97
C GLN A 447 -24.05 -8.70 -23.39
N SER A 448 -24.42 -7.73 -22.55
CA SER A 448 -25.60 -6.87 -22.81
C SER A 448 -25.33 -5.38 -23.00
N THR A 449 -24.08 -4.90 -22.84
CA THR A 449 -23.77 -3.47 -22.89
C THR A 449 -22.66 -3.15 -23.89
N THR A 450 -22.78 -2.03 -24.60
CA THR A 450 -21.70 -1.53 -25.48
C THR A 450 -20.46 -1.21 -24.64
N ALA A 451 -19.28 -1.45 -25.20
CA ALA A 451 -17.98 -1.15 -24.53
C ALA A 451 -17.93 0.29 -23.95
N ALA A 452 -18.61 1.25 -24.59
CA ALA A 452 -18.72 2.62 -24.11
C ALA A 452 -19.55 2.73 -22.80
N ALA A 453 -20.63 1.94 -22.65
CA ALA A 453 -21.44 1.95 -21.43
C ALA A 453 -20.72 1.26 -20.25
N VAL A 454 -20.00 0.16 -20.53
CA VAL A 454 -19.15 -0.51 -19.52
C VAL A 454 -18.05 0.44 -19.03
N ASN A 455 -17.36 1.11 -19.95
CA ASN A 455 -16.33 2.08 -19.59
C ASN A 455 -16.89 3.27 -18.81
N ALA A 456 -18.07 3.78 -19.17
CA ALA A 456 -18.71 4.86 -18.43
C ALA A 456 -19.13 4.43 -17.01
N THR A 457 -19.62 3.20 -16.83
CA THR A 457 -19.96 2.65 -15.52
C THR A 457 -18.70 2.44 -14.67
N VAL A 458 -17.64 1.86 -15.23
CA VAL A 458 -16.34 1.68 -14.54
C VAL A 458 -15.72 3.03 -14.15
N GLN A 459 -15.83 4.05 -15.00
CA GLN A 459 -15.37 5.40 -14.70
C GLN A 459 -16.18 6.09 -13.59
N ALA A 460 -17.49 5.93 -13.61
CA ALA A 460 -18.36 6.52 -12.57
C ALA A 460 -18.10 5.88 -11.19
N GLN A 461 -17.82 4.58 -11.15
CA GLN A 461 -17.52 3.82 -9.94
C GLN A 461 -16.10 4.09 -9.41
N ALA A 462 -15.15 4.31 -10.31
CA ALA A 462 -13.78 4.72 -9.94
C ALA A 462 -13.76 6.04 -9.16
N GLY A 463 -14.81 6.86 -9.25
CA GLY A 463 -14.87 8.15 -8.56
C GLY A 463 -14.83 8.06 -7.04
N GLN A 464 -15.45 7.05 -6.41
CA GLN A 464 -15.40 6.88 -4.95
C GLN A 464 -14.02 6.40 -4.49
N ILE A 465 -13.45 5.43 -5.21
CA ILE A 465 -12.07 4.96 -4.94
C ILE A 465 -11.07 6.11 -5.15
N GLU A 466 -11.35 6.99 -6.13
CA GLU A 466 -10.55 8.21 -6.35
C GLU A 466 -10.58 9.15 -5.16
N VAL A 467 -11.74 9.37 -4.55
CA VAL A 467 -11.86 10.22 -3.36
C VAL A 467 -11.11 9.59 -2.18
N MET A 468 -11.27 8.29 -1.93
CA MET A 468 -10.52 7.56 -0.90
C MET A 468 -9.01 7.67 -1.15
N ALA A 469 -8.55 7.45 -2.38
CA ALA A 469 -7.14 7.59 -2.74
C ALA A 469 -6.64 9.03 -2.53
N ARG A 470 -7.45 10.03 -2.83
CA ARG A 470 -7.09 11.44 -2.61
C ARG A 470 -6.97 11.77 -1.12
N ASN A 471 -7.88 11.27 -0.28
CA ASN A 471 -7.82 11.45 1.17
C ASN A 471 -6.54 10.83 1.74
N LEU A 472 -6.21 9.59 1.34
CA LEU A 472 -4.97 8.91 1.72
C LEU A 472 -3.71 9.66 1.22
N ALA A 473 -3.78 10.24 0.02
CA ALA A 473 -2.67 10.99 -0.59
C ALA A 473 -2.39 12.30 0.13
N GLU A 474 -3.40 13.14 0.29
CA GLU A 474 -3.26 14.47 0.90
C GLU A 474 -3.07 14.39 2.43
N GLY A 475 -3.57 13.34 3.06
CA GLY A 475 -3.35 13.03 4.48
C GLY A 475 -2.01 12.32 4.69
N GLY A 476 -2.07 11.00 4.91
CA GLY A 476 -0.94 10.20 5.39
C GLY A 476 0.28 10.20 4.48
N MET A 477 0.11 10.04 3.15
CA MET A 477 1.26 10.02 2.23
C MET A 477 2.04 11.32 2.26
N ARG A 478 1.34 12.44 2.15
CA ARG A 478 1.96 13.77 2.19
C ARG A 478 2.67 14.03 3.52
N GLN A 479 2.04 13.68 4.63
CA GLN A 479 2.61 13.82 5.97
C GLN A 479 3.86 12.94 6.13
N MET A 480 3.78 11.67 5.75
CA MET A 480 4.88 10.71 5.85
C MET A 480 6.13 11.18 5.07
N PHE A 481 5.98 11.61 3.82
CA PHE A 481 7.11 12.10 3.03
C PHE A 481 7.66 13.44 3.53
N LYS A 482 6.84 14.32 4.10
CA LYS A 482 7.32 15.53 4.78
C LYS A 482 8.15 15.19 6.02
N LEU A 483 7.70 14.22 6.82
CA LEU A 483 8.44 13.72 7.98
C LEU A 483 9.75 13.07 7.58
N MET A 484 9.75 12.23 6.54
CA MET A 484 10.98 11.62 6.00
C MET A 484 12.02 12.67 5.64
N LEU A 485 11.62 13.73 4.91
CA LEU A 485 12.51 14.83 4.55
C LEU A 485 13.06 15.54 5.79
N LYS A 486 12.20 15.84 6.75
CA LYS A 486 12.56 16.55 7.96
C LYS A 486 13.54 15.76 8.82
N VAL A 487 13.21 14.50 9.10
CA VAL A 487 14.06 13.59 9.88
C VAL A 487 15.41 13.38 9.22
N MET A 488 15.44 13.25 7.88
CA MET A 488 16.68 13.08 7.13
C MET A 488 17.58 14.33 7.22
N VAL A 489 17.02 15.52 7.04
CA VAL A 489 17.79 16.77 7.11
C VAL A 489 18.32 17.06 8.51
N GLU A 490 17.56 16.66 9.56
CA GLU A 490 17.91 16.89 10.96
C GLU A 490 19.00 15.94 11.48
N ASN A 491 19.08 14.70 10.95
CA ASN A 491 19.92 13.65 11.55
C ASN A 491 21.11 13.20 10.68
N VAL A 492 21.14 13.50 9.38
CA VAL A 492 22.27 13.09 8.55
C VAL A 492 23.46 14.02 8.77
N GLU A 493 24.62 13.45 9.15
CA GLU A 493 25.84 14.19 9.42
C GLU A 493 26.81 14.21 8.23
N GLU A 494 26.82 13.17 7.39
CA GLU A 494 27.76 12.99 6.30
C GLU A 494 27.10 13.00 4.92
N GLU A 495 27.90 13.38 3.89
CA GLU A 495 27.50 13.25 2.50
C GLU A 495 27.38 11.78 2.11
N GLN A 496 26.27 11.43 1.47
CA GLN A 496 26.02 10.06 1.00
C GLN A 496 26.26 9.94 -0.50
N MET A 497 26.91 8.84 -0.92
CA MET A 497 27.17 8.55 -2.32
C MET A 497 26.04 7.72 -2.92
N MET A 498 25.23 8.32 -3.76
CA MET A 498 24.10 7.64 -4.40
C MET A 498 24.22 7.67 -5.93
N ARG A 499 23.71 6.62 -6.55
CA ARG A 499 23.53 6.54 -8.00
C ARG A 499 22.13 7.02 -8.37
N LEU A 500 22.01 8.27 -8.77
CA LEU A 500 20.77 8.81 -9.33
C LEU A 500 20.40 8.12 -10.65
N SER A 501 19.12 8.06 -10.96
CA SER A 501 18.57 7.33 -12.10
C SER A 501 19.26 7.72 -13.42
N GLY A 502 20.07 6.81 -13.98
CA GLY A 502 20.74 7.00 -15.27
C GLY A 502 22.03 7.79 -15.26
N GLN A 503 22.55 8.21 -14.11
CA GLN A 503 23.79 8.97 -13.94
C GLN A 503 24.87 8.20 -13.19
N ASN A 504 26.06 8.77 -13.10
CA ASN A 504 27.16 8.27 -12.27
C ASN A 504 26.82 8.52 -10.79
N TYR A 505 27.57 7.84 -9.90
CA TYR A 505 27.50 8.13 -8.46
C TYR A 505 27.78 9.62 -8.21
N GLN A 506 26.88 10.27 -7.48
CA GLN A 506 27.03 11.66 -7.06
C GLN A 506 26.93 11.74 -5.53
N PRO A 507 27.75 12.59 -4.90
CA PRO A 507 27.58 12.89 -3.49
C PRO A 507 26.28 13.69 -3.30
N ILE A 508 25.48 13.27 -2.36
CA ILE A 508 24.25 13.93 -1.95
C ILE A 508 24.44 14.38 -0.51
N ASP A 509 24.22 15.66 -0.26
CA ASP A 509 24.21 16.23 1.09
C ASP A 509 22.78 16.58 1.49
N PRO A 510 22.08 15.72 2.26
CA PRO A 510 20.71 15.99 2.69
C PRO A 510 20.54 17.25 3.52
N ARG A 511 21.57 17.72 4.21
CA ARG A 511 21.55 18.95 5.01
C ARG A 511 21.31 20.20 4.17
N SER A 512 21.66 20.15 2.88
CA SER A 512 21.42 21.24 1.93
C SER A 512 19.96 21.37 1.50
N TRP A 513 19.12 20.37 1.78
CA TRP A 513 17.73 20.36 1.36
C TRP A 513 16.87 21.29 2.23
N ASN A 514 15.93 21.96 1.59
CA ASN A 514 14.99 22.82 2.29
C ASN A 514 13.85 21.96 2.90
N THR A 515 13.79 21.87 4.23
CA THR A 515 12.71 21.15 4.96
C THR A 515 11.32 21.70 4.68
N GLY A 516 11.24 22.93 4.17
CA GLY A 516 10.00 23.59 3.81
C GLY A 516 9.51 23.32 2.39
N MET A 517 10.12 22.40 1.61
CA MET A 517 9.61 22.00 0.31
C MET A 517 8.18 21.45 0.41
N ASP A 518 7.35 21.78 -0.57
CA ASP A 518 6.02 21.21 -0.65
C ASP A 518 6.09 19.79 -1.24
N VAL A 519 5.16 18.95 -0.79
CA VAL A 519 5.06 17.55 -1.24
C VAL A 519 3.79 17.41 -2.06
N THR A 520 3.94 16.95 -3.29
CA THR A 520 2.83 16.63 -4.18
C THR A 520 2.76 15.13 -4.39
N VAL A 521 1.59 14.56 -4.13
CA VAL A 521 1.34 13.14 -4.34
C VAL A 521 0.69 12.94 -5.69
N ASN A 522 1.35 12.18 -6.56
CA ASN A 522 0.83 11.84 -7.89
C ASN A 522 -0.18 10.71 -7.76
N VAL A 523 -1.46 11.03 -7.58
CA VAL A 523 -2.55 10.07 -7.60
C VAL A 523 -2.78 9.63 -9.06
N GLY A 524 -2.07 8.60 -9.47
CA GLY A 524 -2.19 8.00 -10.81
C GLY A 524 -3.47 7.19 -10.91
N LEU A 525 -4.58 7.81 -11.30
CA LEU A 525 -5.81 7.10 -11.64
C LEU A 525 -5.58 6.27 -12.91
N GLY A 526 -5.06 5.06 -12.68
CA GLY A 526 -4.71 4.13 -13.75
C GLY A 526 -5.96 3.63 -14.48
N THR A 527 -5.78 3.41 -15.72
CA THR A 527 -6.53 2.82 -16.83
C THR A 527 -6.96 3.88 -17.85
N GLY A 528 -6.23 3.95 -18.94
CA GLY A 528 -6.47 4.87 -20.06
C GLY A 528 -5.59 6.13 -20.08
N ARG A 529 -4.97 6.52 -18.96
CA ARG A 529 -4.08 7.69 -18.93
C ARG A 529 -2.67 7.41 -19.45
N GLU A 530 -2.19 6.18 -19.38
CA GLU A 530 -0.89 5.82 -19.99
C GLU A 530 -0.93 5.98 -21.50
N GLU A 531 -2.00 5.52 -22.15
CA GLU A 531 -2.21 5.75 -23.59
C GLU A 531 -2.40 7.25 -23.91
N GLN A 532 -3.10 7.99 -23.03
CA GLN A 532 -3.27 9.44 -23.18
C GLN A 532 -1.96 10.19 -22.92
N LYS A 533 -1.18 9.79 -21.90
CA LYS A 533 0.15 10.36 -21.64
C LYS A 533 1.10 10.05 -22.80
N LEU A 534 1.10 8.83 -23.32
CA LEU A 534 1.90 8.46 -24.47
C LEU A 534 1.49 9.25 -25.71
N ALA A 535 0.19 9.46 -25.93
CA ALA A 535 -0.33 10.29 -27.01
C ALA A 535 0.06 11.78 -26.84
N ALA A 536 0.01 12.31 -25.61
CA ALA A 536 0.45 13.67 -25.30
C ALA A 536 1.96 13.85 -25.50
N LEU A 537 2.78 12.91 -25.00
CA LEU A 537 4.23 12.91 -25.22
C LEU A 537 4.61 12.75 -26.69
N SER A 538 3.89 11.91 -27.43
CA SER A 538 4.10 11.77 -28.88
C SER A 538 3.77 13.06 -29.63
N SER A 539 2.71 13.78 -29.22
CA SER A 539 2.37 15.10 -29.75
C SER A 539 3.44 16.14 -29.40
N ALA A 540 3.92 16.15 -28.15
CA ALA A 540 5.01 17.04 -27.72
C ALA A 540 6.29 16.76 -28.52
N PHE A 541 6.66 15.50 -28.70
CA PHE A 541 7.80 15.09 -29.52
C PHE A 541 7.68 15.53 -30.98
N GLN A 542 6.49 15.41 -31.57
CA GLN A 542 6.25 15.92 -32.93
C GLN A 542 6.43 17.43 -33.03
N ILE A 543 5.91 18.18 -32.05
CA ILE A 543 6.07 19.64 -31.97
C ILE A 543 7.55 20.01 -31.79
N GLN A 544 8.28 19.36 -30.88
CA GLN A 544 9.72 19.57 -30.67
C GLN A 544 10.51 19.30 -31.97
N THR A 545 10.20 18.22 -32.65
CA THR A 545 10.84 17.87 -33.94
C THR A 545 10.55 18.91 -35.01
N GLN A 546 9.31 19.41 -35.13
CA GLN A 546 8.95 20.47 -36.05
C GLN A 546 9.66 21.78 -35.77
N ILE A 547 9.81 22.15 -34.49
CA ILE A 547 10.54 23.36 -34.08
C ILE A 547 12.01 23.27 -34.51
N ILE A 548 12.65 22.13 -34.29
CA ILE A 548 14.05 21.93 -34.72
C ILE A 548 14.18 21.92 -36.22
N GLN A 549 13.25 21.29 -36.94
CA GLN A 549 13.27 21.30 -38.42
C GLN A 549 13.10 22.68 -39.01
N ASN A 550 12.23 23.53 -38.43
CA ASN A 550 11.94 24.86 -38.95
C ASN A 550 12.95 25.93 -38.52
N PHE A 551 13.45 25.85 -37.29
CA PHE A 551 14.30 26.91 -36.70
C PHE A 551 15.73 26.46 -36.43
N GLY A 552 16.08 25.18 -36.67
CA GLY A 552 17.40 24.62 -36.45
C GLY A 552 17.72 24.36 -34.96
N LEU A 553 18.93 23.88 -34.68
CA LEU A 553 19.38 23.51 -33.35
C LEU A 553 19.69 24.73 -32.42
N SER A 554 19.80 25.93 -33.00
CA SER A 554 20.07 27.16 -32.26
C SER A 554 18.78 27.93 -31.87
N ASN A 555 17.63 27.26 -31.90
CA ASN A 555 16.37 27.87 -31.49
C ASN A 555 16.34 27.95 -29.95
N GLY A 556 16.02 29.05 -29.34
CA GLY A 556 15.94 29.18 -27.89
C GLY A 556 14.73 28.49 -27.23
N MET A 557 13.97 27.64 -27.96
CA MET A 557 12.71 27.03 -27.48
C MET A 557 12.84 25.55 -27.12
N VAL A 558 13.67 24.78 -27.87
CA VAL A 558 13.79 23.32 -27.68
C VAL A 558 15.24 22.88 -27.81
N SER A 559 15.74 22.21 -26.80
CA SER A 559 17.07 21.63 -26.77
C SER A 559 17.07 20.14 -27.13
N LEU A 560 18.22 19.60 -27.54
CA LEU A 560 18.38 18.16 -27.80
C LEU A 560 18.21 17.34 -26.53
N THR A 561 18.61 17.90 -25.38
CA THR A 561 18.42 17.29 -24.05
C THR A 561 16.93 17.13 -23.73
N GLN A 562 16.09 18.12 -24.04
CA GLN A 562 14.64 18.04 -23.83
C GLN A 562 13.99 17.00 -24.73
N ILE A 563 14.42 16.85 -25.98
CA ILE A 563 13.95 15.78 -26.86
C ILE A 563 14.32 14.40 -26.33
N ARG A 564 15.56 14.25 -25.86
CA ARG A 564 16.01 13.00 -25.23
C ARG A 564 15.17 12.66 -24.00
N ASN A 565 14.87 13.64 -23.16
CA ASN A 565 14.03 13.45 -21.97
C ASN A 565 12.62 13.00 -22.37
N THR A 566 11.99 13.65 -23.36
CA THR A 566 10.67 13.22 -23.88
C THR A 566 10.69 11.78 -24.41
N LEU A 567 11.76 11.40 -25.12
CA LEU A 567 11.93 10.01 -25.60
C LEU A 567 12.18 9.04 -24.43
N SER A 568 12.92 9.45 -23.39
CA SER A 568 13.14 8.67 -22.18
C SER A 568 11.82 8.40 -21.46
N ASP A 569 10.98 9.42 -21.30
CA ASP A 569 9.67 9.32 -20.66
C ASP A 569 8.72 8.42 -21.47
N MET A 570 8.75 8.50 -22.80
CA MET A 570 8.00 7.59 -23.67
C MET A 570 8.45 6.14 -23.51
N LEU A 571 9.76 5.89 -23.37
CA LEU A 571 10.29 4.54 -23.13
C LEU A 571 9.92 4.04 -21.74
N ALA A 572 9.98 4.88 -20.71
CA ALA A 572 9.61 4.55 -19.33
C ALA A 572 8.13 4.13 -19.25
N LEU A 573 7.21 4.84 -19.91
CA LEU A 573 5.79 4.47 -20.01
C LEU A 573 5.57 3.11 -20.71
N ASN A 574 6.48 2.70 -21.60
CA ASN A 574 6.46 1.39 -22.24
C ASN A 574 7.21 0.29 -21.42
N GLY A 575 7.60 0.57 -20.17
CA GLY A 575 8.28 -0.37 -19.29
C GLY A 575 9.80 -0.50 -19.50
N ILE A 576 10.39 0.34 -20.35
CA ILE A 576 11.83 0.35 -20.63
C ILE A 576 12.51 1.41 -19.77
N ARG A 577 13.01 1.03 -18.59
CA ARG A 577 13.59 1.96 -17.59
C ARG A 577 14.97 2.51 -17.95
N ASN A 578 15.74 1.86 -18.82
CA ASN A 578 17.10 2.28 -19.16
C ASN A 578 17.18 2.93 -20.54
N ALA A 579 16.85 4.22 -20.62
CA ALA A 579 16.93 5.01 -21.83
C ALA A 579 18.39 5.16 -22.34
N ASN A 580 19.41 5.07 -21.48
CA ASN A 580 20.83 5.19 -21.85
C ASN A 580 21.30 4.05 -22.77
N ARG A 581 20.58 2.94 -22.81
CA ARG A 581 20.84 1.84 -23.77
C ARG A 581 20.49 2.24 -25.21
N TYR A 582 19.56 3.18 -25.38
CA TYR A 582 19.03 3.58 -26.68
C TYR A 582 19.51 4.97 -27.12
N PHE A 583 19.73 5.87 -26.16
CA PHE A 583 20.13 7.26 -26.40
C PHE A 583 21.30 7.63 -25.52
N MET A 584 22.34 8.26 -26.10
CA MET A 584 23.49 8.74 -25.35
C MET A 584 23.08 9.82 -24.35
N PRO A 585 23.67 9.85 -23.13
CA PRO A 585 23.51 10.99 -22.22
C PRO A 585 24.09 12.24 -22.89
N MET A 586 23.33 13.34 -22.80
CA MET A 586 23.68 14.60 -23.46
C MET A 586 23.95 15.63 -22.38
N ASP A 587 25.22 16.07 -22.29
CA ASP A 587 25.63 17.18 -21.42
C ASP A 587 25.50 18.51 -22.15
N GLN A 588 25.27 19.61 -21.40
CA GLN A 588 25.18 20.95 -21.94
C GLN A 588 26.41 21.34 -22.80
N GLN A 589 27.59 20.85 -22.46
CA GLN A 589 28.81 21.07 -23.23
C GLN A 589 28.77 20.38 -24.59
N MET A 590 28.22 19.18 -24.66
CA MET A 590 28.07 18.41 -25.90
C MET A 590 27.02 19.03 -26.81
N GLU A 591 25.94 19.55 -26.23
CA GLU A 591 24.89 20.27 -26.95
C GLU A 591 25.42 21.57 -27.59
N GLN A 592 26.24 22.34 -26.85
CA GLN A 592 26.92 23.54 -27.37
C GLN A 592 27.91 23.20 -28.48
N MET A 593 28.65 22.10 -28.36
CA MET A 593 29.56 21.63 -29.42
C MET A 593 28.81 21.25 -30.70
N ILE A 594 27.70 20.52 -30.59
CA ILE A 594 26.87 20.13 -31.72
C ILE A 594 26.23 21.36 -32.36
N ALA A 595 25.75 22.33 -31.58
CA ALA A 595 25.21 23.59 -32.08
C ALA A 595 26.28 24.43 -32.81
N MET A 596 27.49 24.53 -32.29
CA MET A 596 28.63 25.20 -32.99
C MET A 596 29.02 24.47 -34.26
N GLN A 597 29.06 23.16 -34.25
CA GLN A 597 29.39 22.36 -35.45
C GLN A 597 28.34 22.50 -36.55
N ALA A 598 27.06 22.57 -36.15
CA ALA A 598 25.95 22.82 -37.08
C ALA A 598 25.99 24.24 -37.69
N GLN A 599 26.38 25.27 -36.89
CA GLN A 599 26.61 26.63 -37.40
C GLN A 599 27.81 26.73 -38.33
N GLN A 600 28.91 26.03 -38.04
CA GLN A 600 30.07 25.96 -38.93
C GLN A 600 29.78 25.26 -40.23
N ALA A 601 28.97 24.21 -40.23
CA ALA A 601 28.52 23.52 -41.44
C ALA A 601 27.63 24.37 -42.34
N GLN A 602 26.90 25.32 -41.79
CA GLN A 602 26.07 26.29 -42.58
C GLN A 602 26.91 27.44 -43.18
N GLN A 603 28.14 27.70 -42.67
CA GLN A 603 28.98 28.80 -43.12
C GLN A 603 30.03 28.40 -44.20
N GLN A 604 30.15 27.13 -44.55
CA GLN A 604 31.03 26.71 -45.64
C GLN A 604 30.33 26.90 -47.00
N PRO A 605 30.92 27.63 -47.95
CA PRO A 605 30.33 27.74 -49.26
C PRO A 605 30.38 26.39 -50.00
N PRO A 606 29.37 26.06 -50.79
CA PRO A 606 29.29 24.74 -51.44
C PRO A 606 30.33 24.58 -52.52
N GLN A 607 31.38 23.82 -52.23
CA GLN A 607 32.19 23.20 -53.28
C GLN A 607 31.48 21.91 -53.69
N ASP A 608 31.08 21.84 -54.97
CA ASP A 608 30.41 20.77 -55.68
C ASP A 608 28.86 20.73 -55.58
N ALA A 609 28.24 21.70 -56.24
CA ALA A 609 26.81 21.71 -56.50
C ALA A 609 26.30 20.48 -57.31
N GLN A 610 27.15 19.75 -58.04
CA GLN A 610 26.75 18.54 -58.76
C GLN A 610 26.71 17.28 -57.85
N ALA A 611 27.58 17.16 -56.88
CA ALA A 611 27.56 16.04 -55.92
C ALA A 611 26.42 16.17 -54.89
N GLN A 612 26.09 17.41 -54.47
CA GLN A 612 24.95 17.67 -53.58
C GLN A 612 23.59 17.47 -54.30
N ALA A 613 23.48 17.83 -55.60
CA ALA A 613 22.26 17.54 -56.39
C ALA A 613 22.04 16.02 -56.54
N TYR A 614 23.11 15.24 -56.67
CA TYR A 614 23.02 13.78 -56.74
C TYR A 614 22.61 13.14 -55.41
N LEU A 615 23.18 13.59 -54.30
CA LEU A 615 22.84 13.16 -52.93
C LEU A 615 21.40 13.60 -52.53
N GLN A 616 20.97 14.81 -52.92
CA GLN A 616 19.60 15.26 -52.72
C GLN A 616 18.59 14.49 -53.57
N ALA A 617 18.94 14.15 -54.80
CA ALA A 617 18.09 13.33 -55.67
C ALA A 617 17.99 11.88 -55.16
N GLU A 618 19.07 11.34 -54.58
CA GLU A 618 19.07 10.02 -53.97
C GLU A 618 18.34 10.01 -52.60
N ALA A 619 18.48 11.06 -51.80
CA ALA A 619 17.72 11.27 -50.56
C ALA A 619 16.21 11.46 -50.82
N MET A 620 15.84 12.26 -51.84
CA MET A 620 14.44 12.38 -52.28
C MET A 620 13.87 11.07 -52.81
N LYS A 621 14.67 10.27 -53.53
CA LYS A 621 14.27 8.96 -54.03
C LYS A 621 14.07 7.96 -52.90
N THR A 622 14.92 8.03 -51.83
CA THR A 622 14.80 7.21 -50.63
C THR A 622 13.63 7.64 -49.76
N GLN A 623 13.39 8.96 -49.62
CA GLN A 623 12.20 9.49 -48.92
C GLN A 623 10.89 9.15 -49.65
N ALA A 624 10.86 9.26 -51.00
CA ALA A 624 9.70 8.86 -51.78
C ALA A 624 9.44 7.36 -51.70
N LYS A 625 10.50 6.54 -51.61
CA LYS A 625 10.37 5.09 -51.41
C LYS A 625 9.89 4.72 -50.02
N THR A 626 10.43 5.37 -48.97
CA THR A 626 9.96 5.19 -47.58
C THR A 626 8.54 5.69 -47.39
N GLN A 627 8.13 6.82 -48.00
CA GLN A 627 6.74 7.28 -47.94
C GLN A 627 5.78 6.32 -48.67
N THR A 628 6.18 5.78 -49.86
CA THR A 628 5.38 4.78 -50.55
C THR A 628 5.32 3.45 -49.83
N ASP A 629 6.38 3.05 -49.15
CA ASP A 629 6.38 1.82 -48.36
C ASP A 629 5.62 2.00 -47.02
N MET A 630 5.70 3.17 -46.39
CA MET A 630 4.85 3.52 -45.24
C MET A 630 3.36 3.60 -45.61
N ALA A 631 3.04 4.20 -46.76
CA ALA A 631 1.67 4.23 -47.25
C ALA A 631 1.13 2.83 -47.61
N LYS A 632 2.00 1.94 -48.14
CA LYS A 632 1.66 0.52 -48.32
C LYS A 632 1.46 -0.24 -47.01
N ILE A 633 2.30 -0.01 -46.02
CA ILE A 633 2.18 -0.62 -44.70
C ILE A 633 0.90 -0.12 -43.99
N GLN A 634 0.59 1.18 -44.06
CA GLN A 634 -0.67 1.72 -43.54
C GLN A 634 -1.90 1.18 -44.28
N ALA A 635 -1.85 1.08 -45.60
CA ALA A 635 -2.94 0.49 -46.38
C ALA A 635 -3.11 -1.01 -46.09
N GLN A 636 -2.00 -1.71 -45.84
CA GLN A 636 -2.03 -3.12 -45.44
C GLN A 636 -2.60 -3.27 -44.02
N ALA A 637 -2.16 -2.45 -43.06
CA ALA A 637 -2.67 -2.45 -41.70
C ALA A 637 -4.17 -2.11 -41.63
N GLN A 638 -4.65 -1.14 -42.44
CA GLN A 638 -6.08 -0.86 -42.59
C GLN A 638 -6.86 -2.03 -43.21
N LYS A 639 -6.30 -2.71 -44.22
CA LYS A 639 -6.89 -3.92 -44.76
C LYS A 639 -6.95 -5.07 -43.77
N ASP A 640 -5.90 -5.24 -42.98
CA ASP A 640 -5.86 -6.30 -41.99
C ASP A 640 -6.80 -6.00 -40.80
N GLN A 641 -6.94 -4.72 -40.40
CA GLN A 641 -7.96 -4.30 -39.40
C GLN A 641 -9.38 -4.50 -39.98
N PHE A 642 -9.62 -4.16 -41.21
CA PHE A 642 -10.94 -4.38 -41.83
C PHE A 642 -11.26 -5.87 -42.00
N LYS A 643 -10.24 -6.69 -42.27
CA LYS A 643 -10.38 -8.16 -42.34
C LYS A 643 -10.66 -8.75 -40.96
N LEU A 644 -9.96 -8.29 -39.89
CA LEU A 644 -10.23 -8.67 -38.53
C LEU A 644 -11.64 -8.28 -38.06
N GLN A 645 -12.12 -7.09 -38.43
CA GLN A 645 -13.51 -6.68 -38.16
C GLN A 645 -14.52 -7.53 -38.90
N LEU A 646 -14.24 -7.89 -40.15
CA LEU A 646 -15.12 -8.74 -40.96
C LEU A 646 -15.15 -10.19 -40.46
N ASP A 647 -14.01 -10.70 -40.02
CA ASP A 647 -13.91 -12.04 -39.42
C ASP A 647 -14.56 -12.08 -38.03
N ALA A 648 -14.45 -11.01 -37.22
CA ALA A 648 -15.14 -10.88 -35.92
C ALA A 648 -16.68 -10.79 -36.11
N THR A 649 -17.15 -10.07 -37.13
CA THR A 649 -18.59 -10.02 -37.44
C THR A 649 -19.13 -11.33 -38.01
N ARG A 650 -18.32 -12.08 -38.77
CA ARG A 650 -18.67 -13.44 -39.20
C ARG A 650 -18.71 -14.43 -38.06
N ALA A 651 -17.72 -14.40 -37.14
CA ALA A 651 -17.69 -15.25 -35.99
C ALA A 651 -18.90 -15.00 -35.04
N ALA A 652 -19.30 -13.71 -34.89
CA ALA A 652 -20.51 -13.37 -34.15
C ALA A 652 -21.81 -13.85 -34.81
N ALA A 653 -21.88 -13.78 -36.15
CA ALA A 653 -23.03 -14.29 -36.89
C ALA A 653 -23.10 -15.83 -36.86
N ASP A 654 -21.97 -16.51 -36.92
CA ASP A 654 -21.91 -17.98 -36.81
C ASP A 654 -22.26 -18.48 -35.38
N ASP A 655 -21.90 -17.71 -34.36
CA ASP A 655 -22.25 -18.01 -32.98
C ASP A 655 -23.75 -17.82 -32.69
N ASP A 656 -24.37 -16.77 -33.25
CA ASP A 656 -25.82 -16.54 -33.23
C ASP A 656 -26.57 -17.68 -33.93
N LEU A 657 -26.07 -18.13 -35.06
CA LEU A 657 -26.67 -19.24 -35.81
C LEU A 657 -26.53 -20.58 -35.09
N ALA A 658 -25.44 -20.77 -34.34
CA ALA A 658 -25.25 -21.93 -33.51
C ALA A 658 -26.17 -21.93 -32.26
N ARG A 659 -26.43 -20.75 -31.68
CA ARG A 659 -27.40 -20.58 -30.59
C ARG A 659 -28.83 -20.84 -31.05
N ASP A 660 -29.22 -20.26 -32.16
CA ASP A 660 -30.57 -20.49 -32.72
C ASP A 660 -30.80 -21.98 -33.05
N LYS A 661 -29.74 -22.73 -33.46
CA LYS A 661 -29.83 -24.16 -33.64
C LYS A 661 -29.96 -24.93 -32.30
N MET A 662 -29.21 -24.54 -31.27
CA MET A 662 -29.32 -25.16 -29.94
C MET A 662 -30.69 -24.92 -29.33
N ASP A 663 -31.25 -23.71 -29.46
CA ASP A 663 -32.58 -23.39 -28.96
C ASP A 663 -33.68 -24.15 -29.72
N GLN A 664 -33.53 -24.37 -31.03
CA GLN A 664 -34.41 -25.22 -31.81
C GLN A 664 -34.33 -26.72 -31.40
N ASP A 665 -33.12 -27.25 -31.17
CA ASP A 665 -32.92 -28.62 -30.70
C ASP A 665 -33.47 -28.82 -29.27
N LEU A 666 -33.37 -27.83 -28.41
CA LEU A 666 -33.92 -27.84 -27.05
C LEU A 666 -35.45 -27.79 -27.06
N LEU A 667 -36.07 -27.01 -27.96
CA LEU A 667 -37.51 -26.96 -28.16
C LEU A 667 -38.05 -28.27 -28.76
N VAL A 668 -37.34 -28.87 -29.71
CA VAL A 668 -37.71 -30.18 -30.27
C VAL A 668 -37.58 -31.27 -29.23
N SER A 669 -36.51 -31.28 -28.40
CA SER A 669 -36.34 -32.23 -27.31
C SER A 669 -37.40 -32.08 -26.23
N ALA A 670 -37.79 -30.81 -25.89
CA ALA A 670 -38.89 -30.53 -24.96
C ALA A 670 -40.23 -30.98 -25.52
N ALA A 671 -40.49 -30.79 -26.81
CA ALA A 671 -41.70 -31.28 -27.49
C ALA A 671 -41.79 -32.82 -27.55
N GLU A 672 -40.64 -33.52 -27.75
CA GLU A 672 -40.59 -34.97 -27.69
C GLU A 672 -40.81 -35.52 -26.29
N ILE A 673 -40.33 -34.85 -25.25
CA ILE A 673 -40.57 -35.24 -23.86
C ILE A 673 -42.05 -35.02 -23.49
N ILE A 674 -42.67 -33.89 -23.89
CA ILE A 674 -44.10 -33.60 -23.67
C ILE A 674 -44.97 -34.61 -24.47
N GLY A 675 -44.57 -34.97 -25.68
CA GLY A 675 -45.29 -35.97 -26.48
C GLY A 675 -45.20 -37.40 -25.91
N LYS A 676 -44.18 -37.69 -25.09
CA LYS A 676 -43.90 -39.00 -24.50
C LYS A 676 -44.63 -39.21 -23.16
N TYR A 677 -44.89 -38.10 -22.42
CA TYR A 677 -45.43 -38.15 -21.04
C TYR A 677 -46.68 -37.29 -20.82
N GLY A 678 -47.13 -36.53 -21.77
CA GLY A 678 -48.29 -35.63 -21.64
C GLY A 678 -49.39 -35.98 -22.63
N THR A 679 -50.58 -36.08 -22.14
CA THR A 679 -51.82 -36.08 -22.93
C THR A 679 -51.82 -34.97 -23.95
N SER A 680 -52.21 -35.27 -25.17
CA SER A 680 -52.40 -34.47 -26.36
C SER A 680 -52.77 -32.97 -26.11
N VAL A 681 -51.82 -32.17 -25.77
CA VAL A 681 -51.98 -30.71 -25.75
C VAL A 681 -50.97 -30.12 -26.73
N ASP A 682 -51.53 -29.86 -27.92
CA ASP A 682 -51.06 -28.83 -28.88
C ASP A 682 -49.63 -28.83 -29.37
N VAL A 683 -49.15 -30.00 -29.92
CA VAL A 683 -48.00 -30.03 -30.85
C VAL A 683 -48.28 -29.11 -32.09
N GLU A 684 -49.55 -28.96 -32.47
CA GLU A 684 -49.97 -28.03 -33.54
C GLU A 684 -49.81 -26.56 -33.24
N ARG A 685 -49.95 -26.15 -31.96
CA ARG A 685 -49.76 -24.77 -31.51
C ARG A 685 -48.30 -24.37 -31.48
N ILE A 686 -47.41 -25.28 -31.13
CA ILE A 686 -45.94 -25.07 -31.12
C ILE A 686 -45.44 -24.97 -32.59
N LYS A 687 -45.92 -25.77 -33.50
CA LYS A 687 -45.60 -25.65 -34.95
C LYS A 687 -46.11 -24.35 -35.57
N GLN A 688 -47.25 -23.81 -35.12
CA GLN A 688 -47.75 -22.49 -35.62
C GLN A 688 -46.92 -21.32 -35.08
N MET A 689 -46.33 -21.39 -33.88
CA MET A 689 -45.43 -20.38 -33.37
C MET A 689 -44.06 -20.36 -34.11
N GLN A 690 -43.62 -21.50 -34.66
CA GLN A 690 -42.36 -21.58 -35.44
C GLN A 690 -42.44 -20.92 -36.83
N ASN A 691 -43.66 -20.77 -37.37
CA ASN A 691 -43.91 -20.21 -38.73
C ASN A 691 -44.33 -18.74 -38.74
N ALA A 692 -44.32 -18.01 -37.63
CA ALA A 692 -44.62 -16.58 -37.60
C ALA A 692 -43.37 -15.80 -38.10
N PRO A 693 -43.51 -14.97 -39.14
CA PRO A 693 -42.40 -14.14 -39.62
C PRO A 693 -42.09 -13.08 -38.56
N ARG A 694 -40.79 -12.91 -38.29
CA ARG A 694 -40.25 -11.84 -37.48
C ARG A 694 -40.30 -10.50 -38.18
#